data_f72e11c3565461b02f2894689ae164f7
#
_entry.id   f72e11c3565461b02f2894689ae164f7
#
_cell.length_a   1.000
_cell.length_b   1.000
_cell.length_c   1.000
_cell.angle_alpha   90.00
_cell.angle_beta   90.00
_cell.angle_gamma   90.00
#
_symmetry.space_group_name_H-M   'P 1'
#
loop_
_entity.id
_entity.type
_entity.pdbx_description
1 polymer ?
#
loop_
_entity_poly.entity_id
_entity_poly.type
_entity_poly.pdbx_seq_one_letter_code
_entity_poly.pdbx_strand_id
1 'polypeptide(L)'
;MATESFGLPFEVGTLSAWLVWILPFAAAMIIPGVGKLSKHTTGYVAVAFALMSALSAATMIPVALEAHELHHQIMWIEAIGLKGGVLADPLSIIMANVVGWISFLIMIYSTGYMKGDKDITRFWFWMMFFIGSMQLIVLSDNLLQVFFGWEGVGLASYALISFWYRDKKKDHVGVEGRTVLGMLDYYAPTHAGMKAFIMTKVGDVMMIAGMLLIFLFAGTFGFKELMGSTDWATAMAAQGLLVPAFVLLFGGAIGKSAQFPLNEWLLEAMTGPTAVSALIHAATMVKAGVFLVARIGPLVFALGAAGIMADQFFEIVAWVGAITALLLATQGMVNPEIKKVLAYSTGSQIGYMMMALGVAGLSHQYVDGYTAGFFHLISHAMFKASLFMAAGSLLHIVGSRFMTDMGGLRKQMKKTYAFMWAAGLGLMGAPFITTGFWSKDAIFAAVYTSGNEWAMPLYIIAVLTAVITAFYTTRMIGMVFFGKKSKHIEKMEEEGHHIHEASLSMWVPYGILAVLTIGIGLIGLSAEEGLHHLFTDYLEHSFGIHSEHVAAEASILPEFLQGLNPVALGSSLVAFATGIGLGYIFYIGRWVDPVKFVNSNIFFYAIHKVILNRWYLNAIIYWCFVVAPLWLARAVFRYFEKTAIDYGMNDGVQKAVGWSARVIQGTQTGVSQSYLFVFGAGLLFVVLILLI
;
A
#
# COMPACT_ATOMS: atom_id res chain seq x y z
N MET A 1 -3.52 -14.09 -35.70
CA MET A 1 -4.67 -14.91 -36.13
C MET A 1 -5.22 -15.71 -34.95
N ALA A 2 -5.78 -15.07 -33.92
CA ALA A 2 -6.23 -15.80 -32.72
C ALA A 2 -7.51 -15.21 -32.11
N THR A 3 -8.40 -14.68 -32.96
CA THR A 3 -9.64 -14.03 -32.51
C THR A 3 -10.91 -14.80 -32.86
N GLU A 4 -10.78 -15.99 -33.43
CA GLU A 4 -11.94 -16.77 -33.91
C GLU A 4 -12.52 -17.78 -32.91
N SER A 5 -11.82 -18.08 -31.79
CA SER A 5 -12.24 -19.19 -30.92
C SER A 5 -13.35 -18.84 -29.91
N PHE A 6 -13.58 -17.55 -29.57
CA PHE A 6 -14.64 -17.14 -28.62
C PHE A 6 -15.70 -16.18 -29.19
N GLY A 7 -15.68 -15.87 -30.48
CA GLY A 7 -16.76 -15.12 -31.13
C GLY A 7 -16.91 -13.65 -30.71
N LEU A 8 -16.03 -13.11 -29.85
CA LEU A 8 -16.01 -11.69 -29.53
C LEU A 8 -15.07 -10.98 -30.52
N PRO A 9 -15.54 -9.96 -31.23
CA PRO A 9 -14.66 -9.16 -32.08
C PRO A 9 -13.53 -8.56 -31.27
N PHE A 10 -12.29 -8.55 -31.80
CA PHE A 10 -11.12 -7.91 -31.20
C PHE A 10 -11.43 -6.47 -30.73
N GLU A 11 -12.26 -5.75 -31.48
CA GLU A 11 -12.73 -4.39 -31.14
C GLU A 11 -13.48 -4.34 -29.80
N VAL A 12 -14.27 -5.35 -29.43
CA VAL A 12 -15.03 -5.38 -28.18
C VAL A 12 -14.09 -5.55 -26.97
N GLY A 13 -13.10 -6.43 -27.07
CA GLY A 13 -12.12 -6.63 -26.00
C GLY A 13 -11.28 -5.38 -25.76
N THR A 14 -10.82 -4.74 -26.83
CA THR A 14 -10.06 -3.48 -26.75
C THR A 14 -10.90 -2.34 -26.17
N LEU A 15 -12.16 -2.20 -26.59
CA LEU A 15 -13.09 -1.22 -26.03
C LEU A 15 -13.31 -1.48 -24.54
N SER A 16 -13.48 -2.74 -24.15
CA SER A 16 -13.64 -3.12 -22.75
C SER A 16 -12.44 -2.70 -21.90
N ALA A 17 -11.21 -2.90 -22.37
CA ALA A 17 -10.00 -2.47 -21.67
C ALA A 17 -9.96 -0.96 -21.40
N TRP A 18 -10.42 -0.14 -22.35
CA TRP A 18 -10.57 1.30 -22.13
C TRP A 18 -11.69 1.63 -21.15
N LEU A 19 -12.84 0.97 -21.25
CA LEU A 19 -14.00 1.22 -20.39
C LEU A 19 -13.75 0.90 -18.93
N VAL A 20 -12.91 -0.08 -18.61
CA VAL A 20 -12.58 -0.49 -17.24
C VAL A 20 -12.14 0.69 -16.38
N TRP A 21 -11.30 1.59 -16.89
CA TRP A 21 -10.80 2.74 -16.14
C TRP A 21 -11.52 4.05 -16.48
N ILE A 22 -12.05 4.21 -17.70
CA ILE A 22 -12.77 5.42 -18.09
C ILE A 22 -14.10 5.54 -17.34
N LEU A 23 -14.85 4.46 -17.18
CA LEU A 23 -16.16 4.49 -16.51
C LEU A 23 -16.11 5.01 -15.08
N PRO A 24 -15.18 4.58 -14.21
CA PRO A 24 -15.05 5.16 -12.89
C PRO A 24 -14.70 6.66 -12.91
N PHE A 25 -13.83 7.12 -13.81
CA PHE A 25 -13.53 8.56 -13.95
C PHE A 25 -14.74 9.34 -14.44
N ALA A 26 -15.48 8.82 -15.42
CA ALA A 26 -16.71 9.42 -15.89
C ALA A 26 -17.75 9.57 -14.76
N ALA A 27 -17.90 8.52 -13.93
CA ALA A 27 -18.75 8.60 -12.75
C ALA A 27 -18.29 9.69 -11.77
N ALA A 28 -16.98 9.78 -11.50
CA ALA A 28 -16.42 10.81 -10.64
C ALA A 28 -16.78 12.21 -11.15
N MET A 29 -16.69 12.45 -12.46
CA MET A 29 -17.06 13.75 -13.08
C MET A 29 -18.56 14.05 -13.01
N ILE A 30 -19.42 13.03 -13.11
CA ILE A 30 -20.90 13.16 -13.11
C ILE A 30 -21.44 13.36 -11.69
N ILE A 31 -20.88 12.67 -10.69
CA ILE A 31 -21.37 12.65 -9.30
C ILE A 31 -21.58 14.04 -8.68
N PRO A 32 -20.69 15.04 -8.84
CA PRO A 32 -20.92 16.38 -8.30
C PRO A 32 -22.15 17.07 -8.89
N GLY A 33 -22.45 16.87 -10.17
CA GLY A 33 -23.64 17.37 -10.84
C GLY A 33 -24.90 16.70 -10.30
N VAL A 34 -24.92 15.38 -10.24
CA VAL A 34 -26.04 14.59 -9.66
C VAL A 34 -26.27 14.97 -8.20
N GLY A 35 -25.20 15.21 -7.43
CA GLY A 35 -25.29 15.58 -6.01
C GLY A 35 -25.95 16.93 -5.74
N LYS A 36 -25.97 17.84 -6.74
CA LYS A 36 -26.75 19.10 -6.67
C LYS A 36 -28.27 18.85 -6.82
N LEU A 37 -28.65 17.80 -7.55
CA LEU A 37 -30.04 17.42 -7.75
C LEU A 37 -30.53 16.54 -6.59
N SER A 38 -29.77 15.49 -6.25
CA SER A 38 -30.11 14.54 -5.18
C SER A 38 -28.87 13.86 -4.62
N LYS A 39 -28.53 14.10 -3.37
CA LYS A 39 -27.44 13.42 -2.67
C LYS A 39 -27.64 11.90 -2.58
N HIS A 40 -28.88 11.46 -2.51
CA HIS A 40 -29.22 10.04 -2.40
C HIS A 40 -28.90 9.25 -3.68
N THR A 41 -29.10 9.88 -4.83
CA THR A 41 -28.90 9.26 -6.14
C THR A 41 -27.40 9.07 -6.47
N THR A 42 -26.50 9.86 -5.87
CA THR A 42 -25.06 9.76 -6.12
C THR A 42 -24.50 8.38 -5.83
N GLY A 43 -24.99 7.70 -4.78
CA GLY A 43 -24.56 6.34 -4.44
C GLY A 43 -24.99 5.30 -5.47
N TYR A 44 -26.21 5.40 -6.00
CA TYR A 44 -26.68 4.48 -7.04
C TYR A 44 -25.91 4.66 -8.34
N VAL A 45 -25.59 5.90 -8.73
CA VAL A 45 -24.74 6.18 -9.89
C VAL A 45 -23.35 5.56 -9.69
N ALA A 46 -22.73 5.76 -8.53
CA ALA A 46 -21.42 5.21 -8.23
C ALA A 46 -21.41 3.67 -8.29
N VAL A 47 -22.41 3.01 -7.69
CA VAL A 47 -22.54 1.53 -7.72
C VAL A 47 -22.76 1.02 -9.14
N ALA A 48 -23.60 1.69 -9.95
CA ALA A 48 -23.88 1.29 -11.32
C ALA A 48 -22.60 1.36 -12.19
N PHE A 49 -21.86 2.47 -12.12
CA PHE A 49 -20.61 2.60 -12.87
C PHE A 49 -19.51 1.66 -12.38
N ALA A 50 -19.44 1.38 -11.08
CA ALA A 50 -18.52 0.36 -10.55
C ALA A 50 -18.86 -1.05 -11.09
N LEU A 51 -20.15 -1.39 -11.19
CA LEU A 51 -20.59 -2.63 -11.80
C LEU A 51 -20.23 -2.68 -13.30
N MET A 52 -20.49 -1.61 -14.03
CA MET A 52 -20.16 -1.55 -15.47
C MET A 52 -18.63 -1.72 -15.69
N SER A 53 -17.80 -1.10 -14.88
CA SER A 53 -16.34 -1.28 -14.90
C SER A 53 -15.95 -2.75 -14.63
N ALA A 54 -16.53 -3.37 -13.60
CA ALA A 54 -16.29 -4.78 -13.26
C ALA A 54 -16.73 -5.74 -14.38
N LEU A 55 -17.91 -5.49 -14.99
CA LEU A 55 -18.40 -6.27 -16.13
C LEU A 55 -17.48 -6.10 -17.35
N SER A 56 -16.99 -4.88 -17.63
CA SER A 56 -16.00 -4.66 -18.69
C SER A 56 -14.71 -5.43 -18.44
N ALA A 57 -14.23 -5.51 -17.19
CA ALA A 57 -13.08 -6.34 -16.85
C ALA A 57 -13.36 -7.84 -17.06
N ALA A 58 -14.57 -8.30 -16.72
CA ALA A 58 -14.95 -9.71 -16.88
C ALA A 58 -15.01 -10.16 -18.34
N THR A 59 -15.38 -9.28 -19.28
CA THR A 59 -15.40 -9.63 -20.73
C THR A 59 -14.02 -9.95 -21.29
N MET A 60 -12.93 -9.58 -20.61
CA MET A 60 -11.56 -9.88 -21.02
C MET A 60 -11.04 -11.21 -20.48
N ILE A 61 -11.76 -11.88 -19.55
CA ILE A 61 -11.32 -13.15 -18.96
C ILE A 61 -10.96 -14.21 -20.02
N PRO A 62 -11.75 -14.41 -21.10
CA PRO A 62 -11.40 -15.39 -22.14
C PRO A 62 -10.01 -15.13 -22.76
N VAL A 63 -9.66 -13.87 -22.98
CA VAL A 63 -8.34 -13.48 -23.53
C VAL A 63 -7.21 -13.89 -22.57
N ALA A 64 -7.42 -13.70 -21.26
CA ALA A 64 -6.44 -14.13 -20.26
C ALA A 64 -6.27 -15.64 -20.22
N LEU A 65 -7.38 -16.41 -20.29
CA LEU A 65 -7.34 -17.89 -20.24
C LEU A 65 -6.62 -18.51 -21.44
N GLU A 66 -6.53 -17.82 -22.56
CA GLU A 66 -5.75 -18.22 -23.74
C GLU A 66 -4.30 -17.69 -23.71
N ALA A 67 -3.87 -17.11 -22.59
CA ALA A 67 -2.57 -16.44 -22.43
C ALA A 67 -2.28 -15.37 -23.50
N HIS A 68 -3.33 -14.80 -24.10
CA HIS A 68 -3.24 -13.73 -25.08
C HIS A 68 -3.24 -12.35 -24.44
N GLU A 69 -2.93 -11.34 -25.26
CA GLU A 69 -2.94 -9.94 -24.84
C GLU A 69 -3.72 -9.05 -25.82
N LEU A 70 -4.32 -7.99 -25.30
CA LEU A 70 -4.89 -6.90 -26.07
C LEU A 70 -4.01 -5.67 -25.87
N HIS A 71 -3.44 -5.14 -26.94
CA HIS A 71 -2.61 -3.95 -26.92
C HIS A 71 -3.14 -2.90 -27.90
N HIS A 72 -3.46 -1.73 -27.40
CA HIS A 72 -3.92 -0.60 -28.22
C HIS A 72 -3.34 0.70 -27.71
N GLN A 73 -2.78 1.48 -28.63
CA GLN A 73 -2.10 2.75 -28.32
C GLN A 73 -2.71 3.91 -29.12
N ILE A 74 -2.72 5.06 -28.50
CA ILE A 74 -3.02 6.34 -29.14
C ILE A 74 -1.83 7.29 -28.95
N MET A 75 -1.59 8.21 -29.90
CA MET A 75 -0.59 9.24 -29.70
C MET A 75 -1.06 10.19 -28.62
N TRP A 76 -0.26 10.31 -27.54
CA TRP A 76 -0.61 11.12 -26.37
C TRP A 76 0.15 12.44 -26.35
N ILE A 77 1.48 12.40 -26.42
CA ILE A 77 2.32 13.60 -26.45
C ILE A 77 3.24 13.50 -27.66
N GLU A 78 2.82 14.13 -28.77
CA GLU A 78 3.52 14.06 -30.05
C GLU A 78 4.94 14.63 -30.01
N ALA A 79 5.14 15.71 -29.24
CA ALA A 79 6.42 16.39 -29.07
C ALA A 79 7.59 15.51 -28.62
N ILE A 80 7.29 14.44 -27.87
CA ILE A 80 8.28 13.47 -27.37
C ILE A 80 7.99 12.06 -27.87
N GLY A 81 7.11 11.90 -28.87
CA GLY A 81 6.74 10.61 -29.43
C GLY A 81 6.04 9.66 -28.45
N LEU A 82 5.49 10.19 -27.34
CA LEU A 82 4.88 9.39 -26.31
C LEU A 82 3.48 8.94 -26.71
N LYS A 83 3.28 7.63 -26.69
CA LYS A 83 1.98 6.99 -26.86
C LYS A 83 1.42 6.65 -25.47
N GLY A 84 0.11 6.66 -25.34
CA GLY A 84 -0.62 6.17 -24.20
C GLY A 84 -1.59 5.10 -24.66
N GLY A 85 -1.77 4.04 -23.87
CA GLY A 85 -2.57 2.94 -24.33
C GLY A 85 -3.05 2.01 -23.23
N VAL A 86 -3.59 0.90 -23.65
CA VAL A 86 -4.00 -0.21 -22.79
C VAL A 86 -3.23 -1.47 -23.19
N LEU A 87 -2.70 -2.14 -22.16
CA LEU A 87 -2.09 -3.46 -22.24
C LEU A 87 -2.87 -4.39 -21.31
N ALA A 88 -3.75 -5.20 -21.90
CA ALA A 88 -4.55 -6.16 -21.17
C ALA A 88 -4.01 -7.57 -21.46
N ASP A 89 -3.03 -7.97 -20.68
CA ASP A 89 -2.45 -9.32 -20.64
C ASP A 89 -3.00 -10.11 -19.44
N PRO A 90 -2.69 -11.38 -19.25
CA PRO A 90 -3.18 -12.19 -18.14
C PRO A 90 -3.00 -11.56 -16.76
N LEU A 91 -1.84 -10.94 -16.49
CA LEU A 91 -1.58 -10.23 -15.23
C LEU A 91 -2.55 -9.06 -15.02
N SER A 92 -2.69 -8.19 -16.03
CA SER A 92 -3.58 -7.02 -16.00
C SER A 92 -5.05 -7.42 -15.90
N ILE A 93 -5.48 -8.40 -16.69
CA ILE A 93 -6.89 -8.82 -16.74
C ILE A 93 -7.33 -9.40 -15.41
N ILE A 94 -6.52 -10.30 -14.79
CA ILE A 94 -6.83 -10.84 -13.46
C ILE A 94 -6.88 -9.72 -12.44
N MET A 95 -5.88 -8.83 -12.44
CA MET A 95 -5.86 -7.72 -11.47
C MET A 95 -7.01 -6.75 -11.67
N ALA A 96 -7.40 -6.43 -12.92
CA ALA A 96 -8.55 -5.57 -13.21
C ALA A 96 -9.86 -6.17 -12.69
N ASN A 97 -10.03 -7.50 -12.78
CA ASN A 97 -11.16 -8.21 -12.20
C ASN A 97 -11.15 -8.18 -10.67
N VAL A 98 -9.99 -8.40 -10.03
CA VAL A 98 -9.86 -8.29 -8.56
C VAL A 98 -10.25 -6.89 -8.09
N VAL A 99 -9.71 -5.85 -8.72
CA VAL A 99 -10.04 -4.45 -8.40
C VAL A 99 -11.52 -4.17 -8.66
N GLY A 100 -12.05 -4.54 -9.83
CA GLY A 100 -13.41 -4.24 -10.24
C GLY A 100 -14.46 -4.87 -9.31
N TRP A 101 -14.43 -6.18 -9.14
CA TRP A 101 -15.45 -6.90 -8.36
C TRP A 101 -15.41 -6.59 -6.87
N ILE A 102 -14.22 -6.49 -6.27
CA ILE A 102 -14.10 -6.15 -4.85
C ILE A 102 -14.52 -4.70 -4.60
N SER A 103 -14.13 -3.78 -5.48
CA SER A 103 -14.58 -2.38 -5.39
C SER A 103 -16.10 -2.28 -5.52
N PHE A 104 -16.71 -2.99 -6.45
CA PHE A 104 -18.18 -3.03 -6.60
C PHE A 104 -18.88 -3.47 -5.31
N LEU A 105 -18.41 -4.55 -4.67
CA LEU A 105 -18.97 -5.02 -3.40
C LEU A 105 -18.77 -3.99 -2.27
N ILE A 106 -17.62 -3.32 -2.21
CA ILE A 106 -17.36 -2.24 -1.25
C ILE A 106 -18.28 -1.04 -1.50
N MET A 107 -18.58 -0.72 -2.77
CA MET A 107 -19.49 0.36 -3.11
C MET A 107 -20.92 0.05 -2.64
N ILE A 108 -21.40 -1.20 -2.80
CA ILE A 108 -22.69 -1.64 -2.22
C ILE A 108 -22.67 -1.48 -0.69
N TYR A 109 -21.64 -1.98 -0.01
CA TYR A 109 -21.46 -1.84 1.44
C TYR A 109 -21.53 -0.37 1.88
N SER A 110 -20.92 0.51 1.10
CA SER A 110 -20.83 1.95 1.41
C SER A 110 -22.18 2.64 1.39
N THR A 111 -23.18 2.13 0.64
CA THR A 111 -24.53 2.68 0.64
C THR A 111 -25.21 2.59 2.01
N GLY A 112 -24.93 1.53 2.77
CA GLY A 112 -25.40 1.37 4.15
C GLY A 112 -24.52 2.10 5.16
N TYR A 113 -23.21 1.94 5.03
CA TYR A 113 -22.23 2.47 5.99
C TYR A 113 -22.19 4.00 6.04
N MET A 114 -22.28 4.70 4.89
CA MET A 114 -22.24 6.16 4.76
C MET A 114 -23.62 6.82 4.77
N LYS A 115 -24.68 6.05 5.05
CA LYS A 115 -26.05 6.59 5.06
C LYS A 115 -26.17 7.73 6.05
N GLY A 116 -26.62 8.89 5.56
CA GLY A 116 -26.84 10.09 6.38
C GLY A 116 -25.60 10.98 6.57
N ASP A 117 -24.45 10.65 5.99
CA ASP A 117 -23.29 11.55 6.02
C ASP A 117 -23.55 12.80 5.17
N LYS A 118 -23.17 13.97 5.71
CA LYS A 118 -23.41 15.28 5.08
C LYS A 118 -22.59 15.47 3.79
N ASP A 119 -21.40 14.90 3.75
CA ASP A 119 -20.42 15.06 2.68
C ASP A 119 -20.38 13.85 1.73
N ILE A 120 -21.51 13.11 1.64
CA ILE A 120 -21.63 11.86 0.91
C ILE A 120 -21.29 11.98 -0.59
N THR A 121 -21.63 13.10 -1.23
CA THR A 121 -21.28 13.37 -2.65
C THR A 121 -19.78 13.41 -2.86
N ARG A 122 -19.02 14.05 -1.95
CA ARG A 122 -17.57 14.09 -1.97
C ARG A 122 -16.97 12.71 -1.73
N PHE A 123 -17.59 11.89 -0.87
CA PHE A 123 -17.19 10.51 -0.65
C PHE A 123 -17.26 9.69 -1.96
N TRP A 124 -18.41 9.71 -2.66
CA TRP A 124 -18.60 8.96 -3.90
C TRP A 124 -17.67 9.43 -5.03
N PHE A 125 -17.45 10.76 -5.14
CA PHE A 125 -16.48 11.32 -6.09
C PHE A 125 -15.09 10.69 -5.90
N TRP A 126 -14.55 10.76 -4.68
CA TRP A 126 -13.22 10.26 -4.41
C TRP A 126 -13.10 8.73 -4.49
N MET A 127 -14.16 7.99 -4.11
CA MET A 127 -14.16 6.54 -4.27
C MET A 127 -14.09 6.13 -5.74
N MET A 128 -14.88 6.76 -6.63
CA MET A 128 -14.85 6.47 -8.06
C MET A 128 -13.53 6.92 -8.71
N PHE A 129 -13.03 8.09 -8.36
CA PHE A 129 -11.72 8.57 -8.81
C PHE A 129 -10.59 7.60 -8.41
N PHE A 130 -10.67 7.05 -7.20
CA PHE A 130 -9.70 6.07 -6.71
C PHE A 130 -9.74 4.76 -7.51
N ILE A 131 -10.93 4.23 -7.76
CA ILE A 131 -11.12 3.01 -8.56
C ILE A 131 -10.58 3.23 -9.97
N GLY A 132 -10.92 4.35 -10.61
CA GLY A 132 -10.43 4.70 -11.94
C GLY A 132 -8.90 4.80 -12.01
N SER A 133 -8.30 5.44 -11.01
CA SER A 133 -6.84 5.58 -10.92
C SER A 133 -6.15 4.22 -10.75
N MET A 134 -6.70 3.30 -9.95
CA MET A 134 -6.15 1.96 -9.79
C MET A 134 -6.29 1.13 -11.07
N GLN A 135 -7.44 1.20 -11.73
CA GLN A 135 -7.66 0.50 -13.00
C GLN A 135 -6.75 1.06 -14.12
N LEU A 136 -6.47 2.37 -14.09
CA LEU A 136 -5.49 2.99 -15.00
C LEU A 136 -4.08 2.42 -14.76
N ILE A 137 -3.63 2.25 -13.51
CA ILE A 137 -2.34 1.60 -13.20
C ILE A 137 -2.29 0.21 -13.83
N VAL A 138 -3.34 -0.57 -13.62
CA VAL A 138 -3.39 -1.99 -13.99
C VAL A 138 -3.34 -2.20 -15.51
N LEU A 139 -4.03 -1.36 -16.27
CA LEU A 139 -4.18 -1.49 -17.72
C LEU A 139 -3.25 -0.59 -18.54
N SER A 140 -2.37 0.17 -17.91
CA SER A 140 -1.40 1.02 -18.61
C SER A 140 -0.38 0.20 -19.40
N ASP A 141 -0.04 0.66 -20.58
CA ASP A 141 0.95 0.07 -21.47
C ASP A 141 2.38 0.62 -21.29
N ASN A 142 2.54 1.66 -20.45
CA ASN A 142 3.82 2.32 -20.23
C ASN A 142 3.97 2.86 -18.80
N LEU A 143 5.23 3.01 -18.34
CA LEU A 143 5.57 3.46 -16.99
C LEU A 143 5.03 4.86 -16.66
N LEU A 144 4.98 5.78 -17.62
CA LEU A 144 4.52 7.14 -17.37
C LEU A 144 3.00 7.17 -17.10
N GLN A 145 2.22 6.41 -17.85
CA GLN A 145 0.78 6.28 -17.64
C GLN A 145 0.48 5.55 -16.32
N VAL A 146 1.28 4.52 -15.96
CA VAL A 146 1.26 3.92 -14.62
C VAL A 146 1.45 5.00 -13.56
N PHE A 147 2.42 5.91 -13.74
CA PHE A 147 2.70 6.98 -12.77
C PHE A 147 1.53 7.96 -12.64
N PHE A 148 0.80 8.30 -13.70
CA PHE A 148 -0.41 9.12 -13.60
C PHE A 148 -1.50 8.45 -12.75
N GLY A 149 -1.77 7.16 -12.97
CA GLY A 149 -2.67 6.39 -12.13
C GLY A 149 -2.18 6.33 -10.67
N TRP A 150 -0.87 6.18 -10.49
CA TRP A 150 -0.18 6.12 -9.19
C TRP A 150 -0.38 7.39 -8.36
N GLU A 151 -0.24 8.53 -8.99
CA GLU A 151 -0.49 9.83 -8.39
C GLU A 151 -1.98 10.05 -8.08
N GLY A 152 -2.86 9.59 -8.97
CA GLY A 152 -4.30 9.62 -8.74
C GLY A 152 -4.72 8.80 -7.53
N VAL A 153 -4.18 7.60 -7.36
CA VAL A 153 -4.35 6.76 -6.15
C VAL A 153 -3.85 7.48 -4.90
N GLY A 154 -2.68 8.13 -4.98
CA GLY A 154 -2.13 8.92 -3.87
C GLY A 154 -3.03 10.06 -3.45
N LEU A 155 -3.53 10.84 -4.40
CA LEU A 155 -4.42 11.99 -4.17
C LEU A 155 -5.77 11.54 -3.58
N ALA A 156 -6.38 10.50 -4.17
CA ALA A 156 -7.65 9.97 -3.67
C ALA A 156 -7.51 9.44 -2.23
N SER A 157 -6.43 8.72 -1.93
CA SER A 157 -6.17 8.20 -0.58
C SER A 157 -6.01 9.31 0.44
N TYR A 158 -5.27 10.37 0.13
CA TYR A 158 -5.14 11.57 0.96
C TYR A 158 -6.52 12.17 1.29
N ALA A 159 -7.34 12.40 0.26
CA ALA A 159 -8.66 13.00 0.42
C ALA A 159 -9.64 12.12 1.21
N LEU A 160 -9.50 10.80 1.10
CA LEU A 160 -10.37 9.83 1.78
C LEU A 160 -9.90 9.49 3.19
N ILE A 161 -8.60 9.46 3.47
CA ILE A 161 -8.05 9.30 4.83
C ILE A 161 -8.42 10.51 5.69
N SER A 162 -8.27 11.72 5.12
CA SER A 162 -8.67 12.97 5.75
C SER A 162 -10.14 13.34 5.52
N PHE A 163 -11.02 12.38 5.20
CA PHE A 163 -12.41 12.64 4.84
C PHE A 163 -13.14 13.46 5.88
N TRP A 164 -12.96 13.16 7.17
CA TRP A 164 -13.51 13.94 8.30
C TRP A 164 -12.58 15.08 8.71
N TYR A 165 -12.24 15.95 7.76
CA TYR A 165 -11.28 17.06 7.87
C TYR A 165 -11.58 18.11 8.97
N ARG A 166 -12.72 17.99 9.65
CA ARG A 166 -13.05 18.86 10.80
C ARG A 166 -12.39 18.40 12.11
N ASP A 167 -11.61 17.34 12.07
CA ASP A 167 -10.76 16.82 13.14
C ASP A 167 -11.47 16.69 14.50
N LYS A 168 -12.71 16.16 14.49
CA LYS A 168 -13.41 15.89 15.74
C LYS A 168 -12.72 14.77 16.50
N LYS A 169 -12.60 14.87 17.82
CA LYS A 169 -11.93 13.88 18.68
C LYS A 169 -12.40 12.43 18.45
N LYS A 170 -13.68 12.21 18.15
CA LYS A 170 -14.23 10.88 17.85
C LYS A 170 -13.63 10.25 16.60
N ASP A 171 -13.14 11.06 15.67
CA ASP A 171 -12.60 10.62 14.38
C ASP A 171 -11.06 10.40 14.43
N HIS A 172 -10.41 10.77 15.56
CA HIS A 172 -8.98 10.53 15.79
C HIS A 172 -8.68 9.04 15.99
N VAL A 173 -7.45 8.63 15.73
CA VAL A 173 -6.95 7.27 16.00
C VAL A 173 -5.79 7.32 16.98
N GLY A 174 -5.61 6.24 17.75
CA GLY A 174 -4.62 6.17 18.82
C GLY A 174 -5.24 6.35 20.19
N VAL A 175 -4.41 6.50 21.19
CA VAL A 175 -4.82 6.66 22.61
C VAL A 175 -4.55 8.08 23.05
N GLU A 176 -5.62 8.80 23.45
CA GLU A 176 -5.52 10.20 23.90
C GLU A 176 -4.54 10.32 25.09
N GLY A 177 -3.63 11.28 25.01
CA GLY A 177 -2.62 11.54 26.03
C GLY A 177 -1.39 10.62 26.02
N ARG A 178 -1.38 9.57 25.19
CA ARG A 178 -0.23 8.69 25.06
C ARG A 178 0.90 9.35 24.27
N THR A 179 2.12 9.25 24.77
CA THR A 179 3.33 9.70 24.08
C THR A 179 4.36 8.57 24.00
N VAL A 180 5.12 8.56 22.90
CA VAL A 180 6.25 7.63 22.66
C VAL A 180 7.48 8.48 22.32
N LEU A 181 8.51 8.46 23.15
CA LEU A 181 9.69 9.31 23.03
C LEU A 181 9.34 10.81 22.83
N GLY A 182 8.32 11.30 23.55
CA GLY A 182 7.84 12.68 23.45
C GLY A 182 6.93 12.97 22.26
N MET A 183 6.71 12.04 21.34
CA MET A 183 5.77 12.16 20.22
C MET A 183 4.38 11.66 20.62
N LEU A 184 3.33 12.40 20.27
CA LEU A 184 1.94 11.99 20.49
C LEU A 184 1.60 10.73 19.66
N ASP A 185 0.89 9.78 20.29
CA ASP A 185 0.32 8.59 19.61
C ASP A 185 -1.21 8.72 19.50
N TYR A 186 -1.65 9.91 19.05
CA TYR A 186 -3.07 10.24 18.86
C TYR A 186 -3.19 11.25 17.71
N TYR A 187 -3.84 10.84 16.62
CA TYR A 187 -3.75 11.53 15.34
C TYR A 187 -5.11 11.91 14.79
N ALA A 188 -5.21 13.18 14.36
CA ALA A 188 -6.37 13.71 13.66
C ALA A 188 -6.44 13.22 12.20
N PRO A 189 -7.63 13.16 11.57
CA PRO A 189 -7.80 12.78 10.17
C PRO A 189 -6.95 13.61 9.19
N THR A 190 -6.88 14.92 9.35
CA THR A 190 -6.05 15.79 8.47
C THR A 190 -4.57 15.48 8.59
N HIS A 191 -4.09 15.26 9.83
CA HIS A 191 -2.70 14.86 10.07
C HIS A 191 -2.38 13.50 9.44
N ALA A 192 -3.27 12.52 9.63
CA ALA A 192 -3.09 11.17 9.09
C ALA A 192 -3.07 11.15 7.55
N GLY A 193 -3.96 11.92 6.90
CA GLY A 193 -3.94 12.06 5.46
C GLY A 193 -2.69 12.75 4.94
N MET A 194 -2.24 13.84 5.58
CA MET A 194 -1.02 14.54 5.22
C MET A 194 0.21 13.63 5.36
N LYS A 195 0.32 12.88 6.47
CA LYS A 195 1.41 11.92 6.68
C LYS A 195 1.41 10.83 5.60
N ALA A 196 0.25 10.24 5.29
CA ALA A 196 0.13 9.24 4.24
C ALA A 196 0.60 9.81 2.89
N PHE A 197 0.16 11.01 2.55
CA PHE A 197 0.55 11.67 1.30
C PHE A 197 2.07 11.93 1.23
N ILE A 198 2.65 12.56 2.27
CA ILE A 198 4.09 12.89 2.28
C ILE A 198 4.96 11.62 2.25
N MET A 199 4.63 10.60 3.07
CA MET A 199 5.43 9.38 3.11
C MET A 199 5.38 8.62 1.79
N THR A 200 4.23 8.55 1.13
CA THR A 200 4.14 7.92 -0.19
C THR A 200 4.86 8.74 -1.25
N LYS A 201 4.88 10.09 -1.16
CA LYS A 201 5.63 10.96 -2.07
C LYS A 201 7.14 10.72 -2.04
N VAL A 202 7.71 10.34 -0.91
CA VAL A 202 9.13 9.94 -0.86
C VAL A 202 9.38 8.76 -1.81
N GLY A 203 8.51 7.74 -1.78
CA GLY A 203 8.57 6.61 -2.72
C GLY A 203 8.30 7.02 -4.17
N ASP A 204 7.34 7.93 -4.39
CA ASP A 204 6.97 8.42 -5.73
C ASP A 204 8.12 9.20 -6.39
N VAL A 205 8.89 9.99 -5.61
CA VAL A 205 10.11 10.67 -6.09
C VAL A 205 11.19 9.67 -6.48
N MET A 206 11.37 8.60 -5.70
CA MET A 206 12.29 7.52 -6.07
C MET A 206 11.83 6.85 -7.37
N MET A 207 10.54 6.53 -7.48
CA MET A 207 9.96 5.89 -8.66
C MET A 207 10.20 6.72 -9.93
N ILE A 208 9.92 8.02 -9.91
CA ILE A 208 10.12 8.88 -11.08
C ILE A 208 11.61 8.99 -11.44
N ALA A 209 12.51 9.02 -10.44
CA ALA A 209 13.94 9.02 -10.70
C ALA A 209 14.39 7.72 -11.41
N GLY A 210 13.90 6.55 -10.96
CA GLY A 210 14.15 5.27 -11.62
C GLY A 210 13.61 5.23 -13.06
N MET A 211 12.37 5.72 -13.26
CA MET A 211 11.76 5.82 -14.58
C MET A 211 12.56 6.71 -15.53
N LEU A 212 13.02 7.88 -15.07
CA LEU A 212 13.82 8.80 -15.88
C LEU A 212 15.19 8.23 -16.23
N LEU A 213 15.82 7.50 -15.31
CA LEU A 213 17.05 6.77 -15.61
C LEU A 213 16.84 5.74 -16.72
N ILE A 214 15.79 4.93 -16.66
CA ILE A 214 15.44 3.99 -17.73
C ILE A 214 15.20 4.74 -19.06
N PHE A 215 14.43 5.81 -19.04
CA PHE A 215 14.14 6.60 -20.23
C PHE A 215 15.38 7.21 -20.88
N LEU A 216 16.37 7.66 -20.11
CA LEU A 216 17.60 8.23 -20.64
C LEU A 216 18.40 7.25 -21.51
N PHE A 217 18.30 5.94 -21.21
CA PHE A 217 19.02 4.90 -21.95
C PHE A 217 18.13 4.22 -23.00
N ALA A 218 16.84 4.01 -22.68
CA ALA A 218 15.91 3.30 -23.56
C ALA A 218 15.18 4.22 -24.56
N GLY A 219 15.07 5.52 -24.28
CA GLY A 219 14.31 6.48 -25.08
C GLY A 219 12.80 6.28 -25.06
N THR A 220 12.29 5.34 -24.23
CA THR A 220 10.88 4.99 -24.15
C THR A 220 10.47 4.64 -22.71
N PHE A 221 9.16 4.77 -22.43
CA PHE A 221 8.52 4.27 -21.23
C PHE A 221 7.66 3.01 -21.48
N GLY A 222 7.46 2.62 -22.74
CA GLY A 222 6.56 1.54 -23.14
C GLY A 222 7.09 0.17 -22.73
N PHE A 223 6.22 -0.67 -22.15
CA PHE A 223 6.62 -2.00 -21.70
C PHE A 223 7.07 -2.88 -22.87
N LYS A 224 6.34 -2.85 -23.98
CA LYS A 224 6.68 -3.66 -25.17
C LYS A 224 8.00 -3.23 -25.81
N GLU A 225 8.24 -1.93 -25.88
CA GLU A 225 9.48 -1.39 -26.41
C GLU A 225 10.68 -1.72 -25.51
N LEU A 226 10.51 -1.67 -24.18
CA LEU A 226 11.55 -2.05 -23.22
C LEU A 226 11.91 -3.55 -23.32
N MET A 227 10.92 -4.41 -23.62
CA MET A 227 11.14 -5.83 -23.82
C MET A 227 11.75 -6.15 -25.20
N GLY A 228 11.56 -5.28 -26.17
CA GLY A 228 12.00 -5.50 -27.57
C GLY A 228 13.50 -5.40 -27.81
N SER A 229 14.30 -4.82 -26.88
CA SER A 229 15.76 -4.71 -26.96
C SER A 229 16.38 -4.76 -25.57
N THR A 230 17.56 -5.35 -25.47
CA THR A 230 18.39 -5.37 -24.25
C THR A 230 19.53 -4.35 -24.28
N ASP A 231 19.71 -3.60 -25.37
CA ASP A 231 20.82 -2.68 -25.55
C ASP A 231 20.87 -1.58 -24.49
N TRP A 232 19.71 -1.00 -24.16
CA TRP A 232 19.59 -0.01 -23.11
C TRP A 232 20.00 -0.54 -21.75
N ALA A 233 19.63 -1.77 -21.42
CA ALA A 233 19.97 -2.41 -20.15
C ALA A 233 21.45 -2.75 -20.08
N THR A 234 22.06 -3.21 -21.19
CA THR A 234 23.48 -3.44 -21.30
C THR A 234 24.27 -2.13 -21.07
N ALA A 235 23.83 -1.03 -21.71
CA ALA A 235 24.46 0.27 -21.53
C ALA A 235 24.34 0.81 -20.09
N MET A 236 23.19 0.59 -19.43
CA MET A 236 22.99 0.94 -18.01
C MET A 236 23.84 0.08 -17.09
N ALA A 237 23.91 -1.23 -17.34
CA ALA A 237 24.72 -2.17 -16.55
C ALA A 237 26.21 -1.82 -16.63
N ALA A 238 26.72 -1.47 -17.81
CA ALA A 238 28.09 -1.03 -18.01
C ALA A 238 28.47 0.23 -17.20
N GLN A 239 27.47 1.07 -16.85
CA GLN A 239 27.63 2.24 -15.98
C GLN A 239 27.28 1.98 -14.51
N GLY A 240 26.91 0.75 -14.15
CA GLY A 240 26.47 0.40 -12.79
C GLY A 240 25.10 1.01 -12.39
N LEU A 241 24.29 1.47 -13.34
CA LEU A 241 23.03 2.17 -13.09
C LEU A 241 21.79 1.28 -13.17
N LEU A 242 21.89 0.05 -13.68
CA LEU A 242 20.73 -0.83 -13.90
C LEU A 242 20.04 -1.19 -12.59
N VAL A 243 20.74 -1.76 -11.62
CA VAL A 243 20.18 -2.12 -10.31
C VAL A 243 19.68 -0.89 -9.55
N PRO A 244 20.44 0.23 -9.44
CA PRO A 244 19.93 1.47 -8.86
C PRO A 244 18.61 1.96 -9.46
N ALA A 245 18.44 1.89 -10.80
CA ALA A 245 17.20 2.34 -11.45
C ALA A 245 16.00 1.48 -11.05
N PHE A 246 16.13 0.16 -11.02
CA PHE A 246 15.05 -0.73 -10.59
C PHE A 246 14.79 -0.63 -9.08
N VAL A 247 15.80 -0.43 -8.24
CA VAL A 247 15.62 -0.18 -6.80
C VAL A 247 14.92 1.16 -6.56
N LEU A 248 15.23 2.20 -7.32
CA LEU A 248 14.52 3.47 -7.28
C LEU A 248 13.05 3.31 -7.72
N LEU A 249 12.80 2.54 -8.77
CA LEU A 249 11.45 2.22 -9.22
C LEU A 249 10.67 1.47 -8.11
N PHE A 250 11.31 0.50 -7.44
CA PHE A 250 10.76 -0.21 -6.29
C PHE A 250 10.47 0.71 -5.09
N GLY A 251 11.14 1.85 -4.97
CA GLY A 251 10.84 2.88 -3.96
C GLY A 251 9.38 3.32 -3.99
N GLY A 252 8.77 3.45 -5.17
CA GLY A 252 7.33 3.68 -5.31
C GLY A 252 6.50 2.56 -4.69
N ALA A 253 6.86 1.30 -4.95
CA ALA A 253 6.20 0.15 -4.35
C ALA A 253 6.35 0.13 -2.83
N ILE A 254 7.51 0.44 -2.28
CA ILE A 254 7.74 0.59 -0.83
C ILE A 254 6.78 1.63 -0.24
N GLY A 255 6.63 2.78 -0.88
CA GLY A 255 5.75 3.86 -0.44
C GLY A 255 4.27 3.46 -0.42
N LYS A 256 3.71 3.05 -1.57
CA LYS A 256 2.27 2.74 -1.69
C LYS A 256 1.88 1.45 -0.99
N SER A 257 2.74 0.43 -0.99
CA SER A 257 2.49 -0.85 -0.33
C SER A 257 2.86 -0.88 1.14
N ALA A 258 3.21 0.27 1.71
CA ALA A 258 3.57 0.42 3.11
C ALA A 258 4.62 -0.59 3.58
N GLN A 259 5.67 -0.75 2.79
CA GLN A 259 6.81 -1.59 3.14
C GLN A 259 7.82 -0.82 3.97
N PHE A 260 8.62 -1.51 4.76
CA PHE A 260 9.70 -0.91 5.53
C PHE A 260 10.70 -0.20 4.60
N PRO A 261 11.14 1.02 4.93
CA PRO A 261 10.85 1.82 6.13
C PRO A 261 9.65 2.79 6.02
N LEU A 262 8.89 2.81 4.91
CA LEU A 262 7.80 3.76 4.67
C LEU A 262 6.41 3.23 5.10
N ASN A 263 6.34 2.35 6.11
CA ASN A 263 5.11 1.66 6.53
C ASN A 263 4.23 2.45 7.52
N GLU A 264 4.74 3.48 8.21
CA GLU A 264 4.07 4.08 9.37
C GLU A 264 2.80 4.88 9.05
N TRP A 265 2.58 5.29 7.80
CA TRP A 265 1.36 5.98 7.39
C TRP A 265 0.12 5.08 7.42
N LEU A 266 0.32 3.77 7.16
CA LEU A 266 -0.77 2.81 6.99
C LEU A 266 -1.69 2.73 8.23
N LEU A 267 -1.12 2.84 9.40
CA LEU A 267 -1.80 2.71 10.70
C LEU A 267 -2.64 3.93 11.05
N GLU A 268 -2.16 5.08 10.67
CA GLU A 268 -2.86 6.35 10.91
C GLU A 268 -3.95 6.58 9.86
N ALA A 269 -3.84 5.97 8.69
CA ALA A 269 -4.89 5.96 7.66
C ALA A 269 -6.24 5.39 8.15
N MET A 270 -6.26 4.76 9.34
CA MET A 270 -7.48 4.26 9.98
C MET A 270 -8.44 5.35 10.47
N THR A 271 -8.09 6.63 10.36
CA THR A 271 -8.97 7.79 10.60
C THR A 271 -10.10 7.87 9.57
N GLY A 272 -9.87 7.44 8.33
CA GLY A 272 -10.88 7.47 7.25
C GLY A 272 -12.06 6.51 7.48
N PRO A 273 -13.18 6.68 6.74
CA PRO A 273 -14.31 5.76 6.76
C PRO A 273 -13.88 4.31 6.52
N THR A 274 -14.53 3.33 7.16
CA THR A 274 -14.08 1.93 7.07
C THR A 274 -14.24 1.36 5.65
N ALA A 275 -15.20 1.84 4.87
CA ALA A 275 -15.32 1.51 3.45
C ALA A 275 -14.06 1.91 2.65
N VAL A 276 -13.48 3.08 2.96
CA VAL A 276 -12.19 3.53 2.40
C VAL A 276 -11.06 2.60 2.82
N SER A 277 -11.02 2.24 4.12
CA SER A 277 -10.02 1.29 4.62
C SER A 277 -10.13 -0.07 3.91
N ALA A 278 -11.36 -0.56 3.67
CA ALA A 278 -11.58 -1.80 2.92
C ALA A 278 -11.00 -1.69 1.49
N LEU A 279 -11.25 -0.56 0.80
CA LEU A 279 -10.77 -0.34 -0.58
C LEU A 279 -9.24 -0.23 -0.64
N ILE A 280 -8.62 0.59 0.22
CA ILE A 280 -7.16 0.78 0.30
C ILE A 280 -6.44 -0.56 0.53
N HIS A 281 -6.93 -1.35 1.50
CA HIS A 281 -6.22 -2.53 2.00
C HIS A 281 -6.51 -3.82 1.23
N ALA A 282 -7.67 -3.92 0.55
CA ALA A 282 -8.05 -5.16 -0.10
C ALA A 282 -7.76 -5.19 -1.60
N ALA A 283 -8.07 -4.11 -2.34
CA ALA A 283 -8.08 -4.18 -3.80
C ALA A 283 -7.23 -3.12 -4.52
N THR A 284 -6.84 -2.02 -3.83
CA THR A 284 -6.26 -0.87 -4.52
C THR A 284 -4.86 -0.50 -4.02
N MET A 285 -4.70 0.61 -3.35
CA MET A 285 -3.43 1.31 -3.10
C MET A 285 -2.26 0.41 -2.69
N VAL A 286 -2.44 -0.41 -1.64
CA VAL A 286 -1.33 -1.25 -1.13
C VAL A 286 -0.96 -2.40 -2.08
N LYS A 287 -1.81 -2.70 -3.06
CA LYS A 287 -1.55 -3.71 -4.09
C LYS A 287 -0.89 -3.15 -5.34
N ALA A 288 -0.93 -1.83 -5.52
CA ALA A 288 -0.28 -1.18 -6.65
C ALA A 288 1.23 -1.48 -6.69
N GLY A 289 1.91 -1.49 -5.53
CA GLY A 289 3.33 -1.83 -5.49
C GLY A 289 3.61 -3.31 -5.76
N VAL A 290 2.75 -4.23 -5.29
CA VAL A 290 2.87 -5.66 -5.62
C VAL A 290 2.68 -5.86 -7.13
N PHE A 291 1.66 -5.21 -7.70
CA PHE A 291 1.42 -5.23 -9.14
C PHE A 291 2.60 -4.65 -9.94
N LEU A 292 3.19 -3.53 -9.48
CA LEU A 292 4.37 -2.96 -10.13
C LEU A 292 5.53 -3.94 -10.15
N VAL A 293 5.84 -4.59 -9.01
CA VAL A 293 6.91 -5.60 -8.94
C VAL A 293 6.58 -6.82 -9.82
N ALA A 294 5.32 -7.28 -9.83
CA ALA A 294 4.89 -8.35 -10.72
C ALA A 294 4.96 -7.97 -12.21
N ARG A 295 4.79 -6.67 -12.55
CA ARG A 295 4.88 -6.15 -13.92
C ARG A 295 6.34 -6.03 -14.40
N ILE A 296 7.25 -5.54 -13.56
CA ILE A 296 8.65 -5.30 -13.95
C ILE A 296 9.56 -6.50 -13.67
N GLY A 297 9.21 -7.36 -12.71
CA GLY A 297 10.02 -8.50 -12.31
C GLY A 297 10.38 -9.44 -13.46
N PRO A 298 9.42 -9.86 -14.31
CA PRO A 298 9.73 -10.70 -15.46
C PRO A 298 10.72 -10.06 -16.44
N LEU A 299 10.62 -8.73 -16.67
CA LEU A 299 11.60 -8.00 -17.49
C LEU A 299 13.00 -8.09 -16.87
N VAL A 300 13.13 -7.81 -15.56
CA VAL A 300 14.42 -7.87 -14.85
C VAL A 300 15.01 -9.29 -14.88
N PHE A 301 14.17 -10.31 -14.69
CA PHE A 301 14.60 -11.71 -14.73
C PHE A 301 15.08 -12.12 -16.13
N ALA A 302 14.35 -11.71 -17.18
CA ALA A 302 14.74 -11.99 -18.57
C ALA A 302 16.08 -11.31 -18.95
N LEU A 303 16.39 -10.12 -18.40
CA LEU A 303 17.70 -9.49 -18.56
C LEU A 303 18.81 -10.34 -17.92
N GLY A 304 18.58 -10.93 -16.74
CA GLY A 304 19.49 -11.87 -16.08
C GLY A 304 19.78 -13.10 -16.94
N ALA A 305 18.74 -13.68 -17.54
CA ALA A 305 18.86 -14.80 -18.49
C ALA A 305 19.68 -14.42 -19.75
N ALA A 306 19.63 -13.16 -20.16
CA ALA A 306 20.46 -12.61 -21.24
C ALA A 306 21.91 -12.25 -20.80
N GLY A 307 22.31 -12.59 -19.56
CA GLY A 307 23.64 -12.31 -19.01
C GLY A 307 23.82 -10.91 -18.40
N ILE A 308 22.73 -10.14 -18.26
CA ILE A 308 22.74 -8.81 -17.66
C ILE A 308 22.23 -8.93 -16.22
N MET A 309 23.16 -9.14 -15.26
CA MET A 309 22.84 -9.47 -13.87
C MET A 309 22.17 -8.33 -13.13
N ALA A 310 21.02 -8.63 -12.48
CA ALA A 310 20.27 -7.70 -11.65
C ALA A 310 19.68 -8.38 -10.38
N ASP A 311 20.30 -9.45 -9.90
CA ASP A 311 19.82 -10.29 -8.78
C ASP A 311 19.64 -9.50 -7.48
N GLN A 312 20.48 -8.46 -7.24
CA GLN A 312 20.37 -7.59 -6.08
C GLN A 312 19.01 -6.88 -6.00
N PHE A 313 18.35 -6.63 -7.12
CA PHE A 313 16.98 -6.10 -7.10
C PHE A 313 16.03 -7.07 -6.39
N PHE A 314 16.09 -8.34 -6.75
CA PHE A 314 15.22 -9.37 -6.18
C PHE A 314 15.56 -9.65 -4.70
N GLU A 315 16.84 -9.64 -4.33
CA GLU A 315 17.26 -9.73 -2.93
C GLU A 315 16.65 -8.62 -2.08
N ILE A 316 16.74 -7.37 -2.55
CA ILE A 316 16.17 -6.22 -1.85
C ILE A 316 14.65 -6.37 -1.71
N VAL A 317 13.95 -6.78 -2.77
CA VAL A 317 12.50 -7.00 -2.73
C VAL A 317 12.14 -8.09 -1.71
N ALA A 318 12.85 -9.22 -1.71
CA ALA A 318 12.61 -10.34 -0.80
C ALA A 318 12.83 -9.93 0.67
N TRP A 319 13.96 -9.28 0.98
CA TRP A 319 14.27 -8.86 2.35
C TRP A 319 13.37 -7.74 2.86
N VAL A 320 13.07 -6.75 2.06
CA VAL A 320 12.11 -5.69 2.43
C VAL A 320 10.74 -6.30 2.73
N GLY A 321 10.30 -7.27 1.90
CA GLY A 321 9.07 -8.01 2.14
C GLY A 321 9.09 -8.79 3.44
N ALA A 322 10.14 -9.59 3.68
CA ALA A 322 10.28 -10.42 4.88
C ALA A 322 10.33 -9.59 6.18
N ILE A 323 11.15 -8.55 6.20
CA ILE A 323 11.25 -7.62 7.35
C ILE A 323 9.91 -6.97 7.63
N THR A 324 9.22 -6.49 6.60
CA THR A 324 7.90 -5.87 6.75
C THR A 324 6.88 -6.86 7.28
N ALA A 325 6.88 -8.09 6.76
CA ALA A 325 5.95 -9.14 7.17
C ALA A 325 6.04 -9.41 8.68
N LEU A 326 7.24 -9.64 9.18
CA LEU A 326 7.48 -9.92 10.60
C LEU A 326 7.23 -8.69 11.49
N LEU A 327 7.77 -7.53 11.11
CA LEU A 327 7.66 -6.29 11.86
C LEU A 327 6.20 -5.93 12.14
N LEU A 328 5.37 -5.94 11.09
CA LEU A 328 3.96 -5.55 11.22
C LEU A 328 3.11 -6.63 11.87
N ALA A 329 3.42 -7.91 11.68
CA ALA A 329 2.74 -8.99 12.40
C ALA A 329 2.92 -8.85 13.92
N THR A 330 4.14 -8.60 14.40
CA THR A 330 4.40 -8.41 15.84
C THR A 330 3.59 -7.25 16.41
N GLN A 331 3.48 -6.14 15.71
CA GLN A 331 2.71 -4.96 16.15
C GLN A 331 1.19 -5.25 16.17
N GLY A 332 0.68 -6.03 15.19
CA GLY A 332 -0.71 -6.49 15.15
C GLY A 332 -1.10 -7.33 16.37
N MET A 333 -0.14 -8.08 16.93
CA MET A 333 -0.34 -8.94 18.09
C MET A 333 -0.77 -8.19 19.36
N VAL A 334 -0.33 -6.95 19.54
CA VAL A 334 -0.53 -6.19 20.80
C VAL A 334 -1.53 -5.03 20.66
N ASN A 335 -1.90 -4.62 19.47
CA ASN A 335 -2.71 -3.43 19.27
C ASN A 335 -4.16 -3.63 19.75
N PRO A 336 -4.76 -2.65 20.48
CA PRO A 336 -6.14 -2.75 20.98
C PRO A 336 -7.21 -2.33 19.95
N GLU A 337 -6.85 -1.59 18.88
CA GLU A 337 -7.80 -1.09 17.89
C GLU A 337 -8.00 -2.10 16.75
N ILE A 338 -9.24 -2.55 16.51
CA ILE A 338 -9.57 -3.58 15.51
C ILE A 338 -9.12 -3.19 14.10
N LYS A 339 -9.34 -1.94 13.66
CA LYS A 339 -8.91 -1.45 12.36
C LYS A 339 -7.38 -1.43 12.21
N LYS A 340 -6.66 -1.07 13.28
CA LYS A 340 -5.18 -1.10 13.25
C LYS A 340 -4.64 -2.53 13.19
N VAL A 341 -5.25 -3.48 13.89
CA VAL A 341 -4.87 -4.92 13.76
C VAL A 341 -5.02 -5.37 12.31
N LEU A 342 -6.12 -5.00 11.65
CA LEU A 342 -6.35 -5.31 10.23
C LEU A 342 -5.37 -4.57 9.29
N ALA A 343 -4.97 -3.33 9.62
CA ALA A 343 -3.97 -2.60 8.87
C ALA A 343 -2.57 -3.22 8.99
N TYR A 344 -2.14 -3.57 10.20
CA TYR A 344 -0.91 -4.31 10.45
C TYR A 344 -0.87 -5.63 9.69
N SER A 345 -1.96 -6.39 9.78
CA SER A 345 -2.06 -7.64 9.05
C SER A 345 -2.04 -7.45 7.53
N THR A 346 -2.51 -6.31 7.01
CA THR A 346 -2.40 -5.99 5.58
C THR A 346 -0.94 -5.80 5.18
N GLY A 347 -0.21 -4.90 5.85
CA GLY A 347 1.21 -4.68 5.52
C GLY A 347 2.05 -5.94 5.67
N SER A 348 1.76 -6.77 6.68
CA SER A 348 2.40 -8.08 6.86
C SER A 348 2.14 -9.02 5.67
N GLN A 349 0.89 -9.13 5.19
CA GLN A 349 0.56 -10.00 4.05
C GLN A 349 1.11 -9.46 2.72
N ILE A 350 1.16 -8.13 2.54
CA ILE A 350 1.86 -7.53 1.39
C ILE A 350 3.37 -7.86 1.45
N GLY A 351 3.97 -7.87 2.65
CA GLY A 351 5.35 -8.32 2.84
C GLY A 351 5.58 -9.76 2.35
N TYR A 352 4.64 -10.68 2.59
CA TYR A 352 4.68 -12.04 2.02
C TYR A 352 4.68 -12.04 0.50
N MET A 353 3.81 -11.22 -0.13
CA MET A 353 3.74 -11.12 -1.58
C MET A 353 5.05 -10.58 -2.17
N MET A 354 5.63 -9.55 -1.55
CA MET A 354 6.93 -9.01 -1.96
C MET A 354 8.05 -10.03 -1.78
N MET A 355 8.07 -10.77 -0.66
CA MET A 355 9.05 -11.82 -0.42
C MET A 355 8.96 -12.92 -1.49
N ALA A 356 7.75 -13.37 -1.86
CA ALA A 356 7.55 -14.37 -2.89
C ALA A 356 8.02 -13.89 -4.27
N LEU A 357 7.66 -12.66 -4.66
CA LEU A 357 8.10 -12.06 -5.93
C LEU A 357 9.62 -11.80 -5.96
N GLY A 358 10.22 -11.46 -4.82
CA GLY A 358 11.67 -11.32 -4.72
C GLY A 358 12.37 -12.67 -4.84
N VAL A 359 11.89 -13.68 -4.14
CA VAL A 359 12.46 -15.04 -4.22
C VAL A 359 12.27 -15.66 -5.61
N ALA A 360 11.19 -15.33 -6.33
CA ALA A 360 11.00 -15.75 -7.71
C ALA A 360 12.23 -15.45 -8.57
N GLY A 361 12.75 -14.22 -8.51
CA GLY A 361 13.91 -13.82 -9.29
C GLY A 361 15.25 -14.36 -8.79
N LEU A 362 15.29 -14.96 -7.60
CA LEU A 362 16.47 -15.63 -7.03
C LEU A 362 16.43 -17.14 -7.23
N SER A 363 15.36 -17.67 -7.81
CA SER A 363 15.14 -19.09 -8.07
C SER A 363 15.32 -19.40 -9.54
N HIS A 364 15.77 -20.62 -9.84
CA HIS A 364 15.71 -21.15 -11.21
C HIS A 364 14.27 -21.36 -11.70
N GLN A 365 13.32 -21.47 -10.77
CA GLN A 365 11.89 -21.64 -11.03
C GLN A 365 11.14 -20.32 -10.77
N TYR A 366 11.33 -19.34 -11.64
CA TYR A 366 10.73 -18.01 -11.51
C TYR A 366 9.19 -18.05 -11.34
N VAL A 367 8.53 -18.91 -12.08
CA VAL A 367 7.06 -19.03 -12.15
C VAL A 367 6.45 -19.39 -10.80
N ASP A 368 7.09 -20.24 -10.00
CA ASP A 368 6.57 -20.71 -8.71
C ASP A 368 6.40 -19.55 -7.74
N GLY A 369 7.45 -18.76 -7.50
CA GLY A 369 7.40 -17.61 -6.60
C GLY A 369 6.49 -16.50 -7.12
N TYR A 370 6.47 -16.29 -8.44
CA TYR A 370 5.59 -15.34 -9.12
C TYR A 370 4.11 -15.69 -8.92
N THR A 371 3.74 -16.94 -9.22
CA THR A 371 2.37 -17.45 -9.05
C THR A 371 1.95 -17.42 -7.59
N ALA A 372 2.80 -17.91 -6.66
CA ALA A 372 2.52 -17.91 -5.23
C ALA A 372 2.23 -16.51 -4.69
N GLY A 373 3.07 -15.53 -5.07
CA GLY A 373 2.89 -14.13 -4.66
C GLY A 373 1.59 -13.53 -5.18
N PHE A 374 1.24 -13.79 -6.44
CA PHE A 374 0.03 -13.26 -7.06
C PHE A 374 -1.23 -14.00 -6.61
N PHE A 375 -1.19 -15.32 -6.42
CA PHE A 375 -2.28 -16.08 -5.83
C PHE A 375 -2.60 -15.62 -4.41
N HIS A 376 -1.55 -15.30 -3.63
CA HIS A 376 -1.77 -14.72 -2.31
C HIS A 376 -2.38 -13.31 -2.37
N LEU A 377 -2.06 -12.52 -3.41
CA LEU A 377 -2.70 -11.23 -3.66
C LEU A 377 -4.21 -11.37 -3.87
N ILE A 378 -4.65 -12.34 -4.70
CA ILE A 378 -6.07 -12.62 -4.96
C ILE A 378 -6.77 -13.07 -3.68
N SER A 379 -6.19 -14.07 -2.99
CA SER A 379 -6.71 -14.61 -1.73
C SER A 379 -6.87 -13.54 -0.67
N HIS A 380 -5.83 -12.73 -0.48
CA HIS A 380 -5.80 -11.61 0.46
C HIS A 380 -6.88 -10.57 0.15
N ALA A 381 -7.13 -10.27 -1.12
CA ALA A 381 -8.13 -9.29 -1.51
C ALA A 381 -9.53 -9.69 -1.00
N MET A 382 -9.91 -10.96 -1.12
CA MET A 382 -11.20 -11.49 -0.70
C MET A 382 -11.35 -11.44 0.82
N PHE A 383 -10.48 -12.11 1.57
CA PHE A 383 -10.67 -12.18 3.02
C PHE A 383 -10.43 -10.84 3.71
N LYS A 384 -9.57 -9.97 3.16
CA LYS A 384 -9.29 -8.67 3.78
C LYS A 384 -10.44 -7.69 3.60
N ALA A 385 -11.06 -7.61 2.41
CA ALA A 385 -12.25 -6.80 2.20
C ALA A 385 -13.38 -7.23 3.14
N SER A 386 -13.60 -8.55 3.26
CA SER A 386 -14.59 -9.10 4.19
C SER A 386 -14.32 -8.68 5.63
N LEU A 387 -13.07 -8.84 6.12
CA LEU A 387 -12.70 -8.48 7.50
C LEU A 387 -12.85 -6.98 7.78
N PHE A 388 -12.44 -6.10 6.86
CA PHE A 388 -12.59 -4.66 7.06
C PHE A 388 -14.05 -4.23 7.05
N MET A 389 -14.88 -4.74 6.14
CA MET A 389 -16.31 -4.43 6.11
C MET A 389 -17.03 -4.96 7.35
N ALA A 390 -16.69 -6.18 7.82
CA ALA A 390 -17.22 -6.72 9.06
C ALA A 390 -16.79 -5.88 10.29
N ALA A 391 -15.53 -5.47 10.37
CA ALA A 391 -15.05 -4.55 11.40
C ALA A 391 -15.78 -3.20 11.34
N GLY A 392 -16.03 -2.67 10.14
CA GLY A 392 -16.82 -1.45 9.97
C GLY A 392 -18.26 -1.59 10.48
N SER A 393 -18.88 -2.74 10.27
CA SER A 393 -20.21 -3.04 10.82
C SER A 393 -20.19 -3.07 12.36
N LEU A 394 -19.16 -3.66 12.96
CA LEU A 394 -18.95 -3.62 14.41
C LEU A 394 -18.79 -2.18 14.93
N LEU A 395 -17.93 -1.39 14.32
CA LEU A 395 -17.72 0.01 14.70
C LEU A 395 -18.99 0.85 14.58
N HIS A 396 -19.77 0.63 13.53
CA HIS A 396 -21.01 1.35 13.28
C HIS A 396 -22.05 1.10 14.37
N ILE A 397 -22.11 -0.13 14.90
CA ILE A 397 -23.10 -0.56 15.88
C ILE A 397 -22.63 -0.31 17.32
N VAL A 398 -21.35 -0.63 17.63
CA VAL A 398 -20.79 -0.52 18.98
C VAL A 398 -20.31 0.92 19.28
N GLY A 399 -20.04 1.74 18.25
CA GLY A 399 -19.56 3.12 18.43
C GLY A 399 -18.12 3.26 18.94
N SER A 400 -17.39 2.15 19.14
CA SER A 400 -16.00 2.16 19.58
C SER A 400 -15.11 1.34 18.65
N ARG A 401 -13.84 1.80 18.49
CA ARG A 401 -12.81 1.11 17.72
C ARG A 401 -11.99 0.12 18.54
N PHE A 402 -12.07 0.21 19.87
CA PHE A 402 -11.28 -0.61 20.79
C PHE A 402 -11.96 -1.96 21.03
N MET A 403 -11.21 -3.05 20.83
CA MET A 403 -11.72 -4.41 21.08
C MET A 403 -12.00 -4.65 22.58
N THR A 404 -11.41 -3.85 23.47
CA THR A 404 -11.68 -3.86 24.91
C THR A 404 -13.10 -3.37 25.25
N ASP A 405 -13.69 -2.55 24.39
CA ASP A 405 -15.05 -2.02 24.54
C ASP A 405 -16.10 -2.95 23.91
N MET A 406 -15.68 -4.11 23.42
CA MET A 406 -16.52 -5.15 22.82
C MET A 406 -16.62 -6.35 23.77
N GLY A 407 -16.99 -7.50 23.30
CA GLY A 407 -17.06 -8.77 24.02
C GLY A 407 -18.46 -9.38 23.98
N GLY A 408 -18.53 -10.72 23.90
CA GLY A 408 -19.77 -11.47 23.96
C GLY A 408 -20.75 -11.28 22.81
N LEU A 409 -20.35 -10.63 21.70
CA LEU A 409 -21.22 -10.19 20.60
C LEU A 409 -21.75 -11.34 19.72
N ARG A 410 -21.25 -12.58 19.86
CA ARG A 410 -21.58 -13.71 18.98
C ARG A 410 -23.07 -14.03 18.85
N LYS A 411 -23.86 -13.77 19.90
CA LYS A 411 -25.30 -14.06 19.91
C LYS A 411 -26.13 -12.98 19.23
N GLN A 412 -25.68 -11.72 19.28
CA GLN A 412 -26.39 -10.54 18.78
C GLN A 412 -26.03 -10.25 17.32
N MET A 413 -24.78 -10.52 16.91
CA MET A 413 -24.26 -10.32 15.55
C MET A 413 -23.80 -11.66 14.93
N LYS A 414 -24.76 -12.59 14.76
CA LYS A 414 -24.48 -13.96 14.31
C LYS A 414 -23.87 -14.04 12.92
N LYS A 415 -24.36 -13.23 11.97
CA LYS A 415 -23.87 -13.22 10.58
C LYS A 415 -22.46 -12.62 10.52
N THR A 416 -22.29 -11.46 11.15
CA THR A 416 -20.97 -10.80 11.25
C THR A 416 -19.95 -11.74 11.93
N TYR A 417 -20.35 -12.45 13.01
CA TYR A 417 -19.50 -13.45 13.66
C TYR A 417 -19.08 -14.57 12.71
N ALA A 418 -20.04 -15.19 12.01
CA ALA A 418 -19.76 -16.31 11.10
C ALA A 418 -18.84 -15.89 9.94
N PHE A 419 -19.13 -14.74 9.28
CA PHE A 419 -18.34 -14.27 8.17
C PHE A 419 -16.94 -13.75 8.59
N MET A 420 -16.85 -13.15 9.78
CA MET A 420 -15.56 -12.74 10.32
C MET A 420 -14.67 -13.95 10.71
N TRP A 421 -15.27 -15.05 11.14
CA TRP A 421 -14.57 -16.33 11.30
C TRP A 421 -14.12 -16.88 9.95
N ALA A 422 -15.00 -16.99 8.97
CA ALA A 422 -14.65 -17.52 7.64
C ALA A 422 -13.50 -16.74 6.98
N ALA A 423 -13.59 -15.42 6.96
CA ALA A 423 -12.52 -14.57 6.44
C ALA A 423 -11.25 -14.58 7.32
N GLY A 424 -11.42 -14.70 8.64
CA GLY A 424 -10.32 -14.85 9.61
C GLY A 424 -9.58 -16.17 9.43
N LEU A 425 -10.27 -17.27 9.16
CA LEU A 425 -9.67 -18.55 8.81
C LEU A 425 -8.84 -18.43 7.52
N GLY A 426 -9.30 -17.66 6.52
CA GLY A 426 -8.51 -17.32 5.33
C GLY A 426 -7.24 -16.55 5.67
N LEU A 427 -7.34 -15.53 6.53
CA LEU A 427 -6.17 -14.77 6.99
C LEU A 427 -5.17 -15.63 7.78
N MET A 428 -5.65 -16.54 8.63
CA MET A 428 -4.81 -17.48 9.39
C MET A 428 -4.17 -18.56 8.51
N GLY A 429 -4.80 -18.88 7.37
CA GLY A 429 -4.41 -20.02 6.53
C GLY A 429 -4.92 -21.34 7.09
N ALA A 430 -6.24 -21.43 7.35
CA ALA A 430 -6.85 -22.67 7.85
C ALA A 430 -6.70 -23.79 6.79
N PRO A 431 -6.11 -24.94 7.17
CA PRO A 431 -5.70 -25.98 6.25
C PRO A 431 -6.84 -26.51 5.38
N PHE A 432 -6.56 -26.69 4.09
CA PHE A 432 -7.37 -27.31 3.06
C PHE A 432 -8.72 -26.67 2.75
N ILE A 433 -9.20 -25.73 3.56
CA ILE A 433 -10.54 -25.13 3.40
C ILE A 433 -10.53 -23.66 3.01
N THR A 434 -9.36 -23.03 2.96
CA THR A 434 -9.26 -21.59 2.66
C THR A 434 -8.24 -21.29 1.58
N THR A 435 -8.54 -20.28 0.75
CA THR A 435 -7.58 -19.76 -0.24
C THR A 435 -6.27 -19.29 0.40
N GLY A 436 -6.35 -18.77 1.64
CA GLY A 436 -5.18 -18.30 2.37
C GLY A 436 -4.23 -19.40 2.83
N PHE A 437 -4.70 -20.64 2.97
CA PHE A 437 -3.84 -21.80 3.20
C PHE A 437 -2.99 -22.11 1.97
N TRP A 438 -3.65 -22.37 0.85
CA TRP A 438 -2.99 -22.76 -0.39
C TRP A 438 -1.97 -21.72 -0.85
N SER A 439 -2.35 -20.46 -0.84
CA SER A 439 -1.46 -19.38 -1.26
C SER A 439 -0.28 -19.12 -0.32
N LYS A 440 -0.40 -19.41 0.99
CA LYS A 440 0.75 -19.32 1.91
C LYS A 440 1.66 -20.55 1.80
N ASP A 441 1.06 -21.72 1.62
CA ASP A 441 1.79 -22.96 1.41
C ASP A 441 2.65 -22.88 0.17
N ALA A 442 2.09 -22.34 -0.94
CA ALA A 442 2.82 -22.05 -2.16
C ALA A 442 3.99 -21.08 -1.93
N ILE A 443 3.79 -19.99 -1.13
CA ILE A 443 4.89 -19.09 -0.78
C ILE A 443 5.98 -19.82 0.01
N PHE A 444 5.59 -20.64 0.99
CA PHE A 444 6.56 -21.41 1.80
C PHE A 444 7.34 -22.38 0.91
N ALA A 445 6.66 -23.08 0.01
CA ALA A 445 7.29 -23.98 -0.95
C ALA A 445 8.29 -23.23 -1.84
N ALA A 446 7.87 -22.13 -2.48
CA ALA A 446 8.72 -21.32 -3.35
C ALA A 446 9.96 -20.77 -2.62
N VAL A 447 9.81 -20.30 -1.38
CA VAL A 447 10.95 -19.81 -0.58
C VAL A 447 11.88 -20.97 -0.20
N TYR A 448 11.34 -22.11 0.23
CA TYR A 448 12.13 -23.26 0.66
C TYR A 448 12.92 -23.90 -0.49
N THR A 449 12.29 -24.02 -1.66
CA THR A 449 12.88 -24.66 -2.85
C THR A 449 13.72 -23.73 -3.72
N SER A 450 13.81 -22.43 -3.39
CA SER A 450 14.49 -21.43 -4.22
C SER A 450 15.99 -21.69 -4.42
N GLY A 451 16.63 -22.46 -3.52
CA GLY A 451 18.03 -22.89 -3.65
C GLY A 451 19.07 -21.79 -3.42
N ASN A 452 18.65 -20.56 -3.11
CA ASN A 452 19.58 -19.45 -2.84
C ASN A 452 20.05 -19.43 -1.37
N GLU A 453 21.11 -18.68 -1.07
CA GLU A 453 21.69 -18.59 0.27
C GLU A 453 20.74 -17.97 1.33
N TRP A 454 19.78 -17.16 0.90
CA TRP A 454 18.79 -16.50 1.76
C TRP A 454 17.54 -17.33 2.00
N ALA A 455 17.38 -18.48 1.34
CA ALA A 455 16.17 -19.31 1.41
C ALA A 455 15.79 -19.65 2.86
N MET A 456 16.70 -20.19 3.66
CA MET A 456 16.41 -20.62 5.01
C MET A 456 16.09 -19.46 5.98
N PRO A 457 16.83 -18.35 6.03
CA PRO A 457 16.45 -17.18 6.84
C PRO A 457 15.08 -16.61 6.47
N LEU A 458 14.78 -16.46 5.18
CA LEU A 458 13.49 -15.96 4.70
C LEU A 458 12.36 -16.92 5.07
N TYR A 459 12.58 -18.23 4.94
CA TYR A 459 11.63 -19.27 5.30
C TYR A 459 11.27 -19.24 6.79
N ILE A 460 12.29 -19.15 7.68
CA ILE A 460 12.07 -19.05 9.13
C ILE A 460 11.22 -17.81 9.47
N ILE A 461 11.54 -16.66 8.86
CA ILE A 461 10.75 -15.42 9.03
C ILE A 461 9.32 -15.63 8.57
N ALA A 462 9.11 -16.29 7.43
CA ALA A 462 7.79 -16.58 6.88
C ALA A 462 6.96 -17.44 7.85
N VAL A 463 7.49 -18.57 8.29
CA VAL A 463 6.78 -19.49 9.22
C VAL A 463 6.47 -18.80 10.56
N LEU A 464 7.44 -18.10 11.16
CA LEU A 464 7.23 -17.36 12.41
C LEU A 464 6.12 -16.31 12.27
N THR A 465 6.12 -15.57 11.15
CA THR A 465 5.10 -14.57 10.86
C THR A 465 3.71 -15.20 10.72
N ALA A 466 3.61 -16.42 10.17
CA ALA A 466 2.33 -17.14 10.05
C ALA A 466 1.77 -17.55 11.43
N VAL A 467 2.64 -18.04 12.36
CA VAL A 467 2.25 -18.29 13.75
C VAL A 467 1.65 -17.05 14.39
N ILE A 468 2.34 -15.92 14.28
CA ILE A 468 1.90 -14.64 14.83
C ILE A 468 0.58 -14.18 14.17
N THR A 469 0.42 -14.41 12.86
CA THR A 469 -0.80 -14.07 12.12
C THR A 469 -2.01 -14.86 12.64
N ALA A 470 -1.87 -16.15 12.84
CA ALA A 470 -2.93 -16.99 13.40
C ALA A 470 -3.26 -16.58 14.85
N PHE A 471 -2.26 -16.25 15.65
CA PHE A 471 -2.44 -15.76 17.02
C PHE A 471 -3.23 -14.46 17.09
N TYR A 472 -2.81 -13.38 16.39
CA TYR A 472 -3.50 -12.10 16.53
C TYR A 472 -4.90 -12.12 15.91
N THR A 473 -5.13 -12.92 14.87
CA THR A 473 -6.47 -13.09 14.29
C THR A 473 -7.40 -13.78 15.26
N THR A 474 -6.96 -14.85 15.92
CA THR A 474 -7.72 -15.52 16.99
C THR A 474 -7.96 -14.61 18.18
N ARG A 475 -6.95 -13.80 18.57
CA ARG A 475 -7.08 -12.75 19.59
C ARG A 475 -8.18 -11.75 19.23
N MET A 476 -8.16 -11.22 18.01
CA MET A 476 -9.14 -10.25 17.53
C MET A 476 -10.56 -10.81 17.62
N ILE A 477 -10.79 -12.00 17.09
CA ILE A 477 -12.09 -12.68 17.14
C ILE A 477 -12.50 -13.01 18.59
N GLY A 478 -11.56 -13.49 19.39
CA GLY A 478 -11.77 -13.84 20.81
C GLY A 478 -12.19 -12.64 21.65
N MET A 479 -11.55 -11.49 21.46
CA MET A 479 -11.89 -10.27 22.20
C MET A 479 -13.26 -9.70 21.81
N VAL A 480 -13.63 -9.77 20.53
CA VAL A 480 -14.88 -9.18 20.03
C VAL A 480 -16.09 -10.05 20.35
N PHE A 481 -16.02 -11.33 20.12
CA PHE A 481 -17.21 -12.19 20.11
C PHE A 481 -17.34 -13.10 21.35
N PHE A 482 -16.26 -13.32 22.07
CA PHE A 482 -16.26 -14.24 23.22
C PHE A 482 -16.17 -13.50 24.56
N GLY A 483 -16.46 -14.23 25.65
CA GLY A 483 -16.44 -13.71 26.99
C GLY A 483 -17.70 -12.94 27.38
N LYS A 484 -17.56 -12.11 28.42
CA LYS A 484 -18.63 -11.23 28.91
C LYS A 484 -18.69 -9.97 28.07
N LYS A 485 -19.86 -9.31 28.03
CA LYS A 485 -20.02 -7.95 27.48
C LYS A 485 -19.08 -7.00 28.23
N SER A 486 -18.59 -5.98 27.53
CA SER A 486 -17.83 -4.91 28.16
C SER A 486 -18.77 -3.97 28.90
N LYS A 487 -18.21 -3.19 29.85
CA LYS A 487 -18.94 -2.11 30.53
C LYS A 487 -19.50 -1.06 29.55
N HIS A 488 -18.81 -0.87 28.41
CA HIS A 488 -19.28 0.04 27.35
C HIS A 488 -20.59 -0.46 26.73
N ILE A 489 -20.67 -1.75 26.38
CA ILE A 489 -21.88 -2.37 25.82
C ILE A 489 -23.01 -2.39 26.84
N GLU A 490 -22.72 -2.76 28.12
CA GLU A 490 -23.71 -2.76 29.18
C GLU A 490 -24.34 -1.36 29.33
N LYS A 491 -23.51 -0.31 29.37
CA LYS A 491 -23.97 1.07 29.46
C LYS A 491 -24.82 1.47 28.24
N MET A 492 -24.41 1.11 27.01
CA MET A 492 -25.21 1.35 25.80
C MET A 492 -26.60 0.72 25.88
N GLU A 493 -26.67 -0.53 26.35
CA GLU A 493 -27.97 -1.25 26.51
C GLU A 493 -28.83 -0.59 27.60
N GLU A 494 -28.25 -0.12 28.71
CA GLU A 494 -28.95 0.65 29.74
C GLU A 494 -29.51 1.98 29.19
N GLU A 495 -28.78 2.64 28.25
CA GLU A 495 -29.20 3.85 27.56
C GLU A 495 -30.24 3.58 26.44
N GLY A 496 -30.67 2.31 26.27
CA GLY A 496 -31.66 1.90 25.28
C GLY A 496 -31.12 1.63 23.86
N HIS A 497 -29.80 1.59 23.69
CA HIS A 497 -29.15 1.23 22.45
C HIS A 497 -28.95 -0.29 22.35
N HIS A 498 -29.83 -0.98 21.62
CA HIS A 498 -29.70 -2.42 21.45
C HIS A 498 -28.73 -2.81 20.35
N ILE A 499 -27.81 -3.73 20.66
CA ILE A 499 -26.91 -4.32 19.69
C ILE A 499 -27.71 -5.24 18.75
N HIS A 500 -27.59 -5.03 17.44
CA HIS A 500 -28.28 -5.77 16.39
C HIS A 500 -27.35 -6.11 15.22
N GLU A 501 -27.78 -6.94 14.30
CA GLU A 501 -27.03 -7.28 13.09
C GLU A 501 -26.97 -6.09 12.13
N ALA A 502 -25.89 -6.00 11.33
CA ALA A 502 -25.75 -4.99 10.29
C ALA A 502 -26.86 -5.08 9.23
N SER A 503 -27.12 -3.98 8.52
CA SER A 503 -28.11 -3.93 7.43
C SER A 503 -27.73 -4.86 6.27
N LEU A 504 -28.71 -5.25 5.45
CA LEU A 504 -28.51 -6.13 4.27
C LEU A 504 -27.42 -5.59 3.34
N SER A 505 -27.45 -4.30 3.01
CA SER A 505 -26.46 -3.68 2.14
C SER A 505 -25.05 -3.73 2.70
N MET A 506 -24.90 -3.89 4.02
CA MET A 506 -23.61 -4.02 4.67
C MET A 506 -23.15 -5.48 4.75
N TRP A 507 -23.97 -6.41 5.32
CA TRP A 507 -23.47 -7.76 5.57
C TRP A 507 -23.42 -8.67 4.33
N VAL A 508 -24.24 -8.44 3.29
CA VAL A 508 -24.23 -9.27 2.07
C VAL A 508 -22.88 -9.18 1.33
N PRO A 509 -22.29 -7.98 1.07
CA PRO A 509 -21.00 -7.89 0.38
C PRO A 509 -19.88 -8.65 1.09
N TYR A 510 -19.72 -8.47 2.39
CA TYR A 510 -18.64 -9.20 3.08
C TYR A 510 -18.96 -10.68 3.31
N GLY A 511 -20.24 -11.05 3.32
CA GLY A 511 -20.68 -12.44 3.33
C GLY A 511 -20.31 -13.17 2.04
N ILE A 512 -20.53 -12.54 0.88
CA ILE A 512 -20.13 -13.07 -0.43
C ILE A 512 -18.60 -13.35 -0.43
N LEU A 513 -17.78 -12.38 -0.03
CA LEU A 513 -16.34 -12.53 -0.01
C LEU A 513 -15.85 -13.60 0.99
N ALA A 514 -16.50 -13.70 2.15
CA ALA A 514 -16.21 -14.74 3.12
C ALA A 514 -16.54 -16.15 2.58
N VAL A 515 -17.67 -16.28 1.88
CA VAL A 515 -18.06 -17.54 1.22
C VAL A 515 -17.08 -17.88 0.10
N LEU A 516 -16.67 -16.90 -0.73
CA LEU A 516 -15.67 -17.13 -1.78
C LEU A 516 -14.31 -17.54 -1.21
N THR A 517 -13.90 -17.00 -0.07
CA THR A 517 -12.66 -17.41 0.63
C THR A 517 -12.65 -18.89 0.97
N ILE A 518 -13.79 -19.44 1.37
CA ILE A 518 -13.93 -20.88 1.66
C ILE A 518 -14.18 -21.66 0.36
N GLY A 519 -15.11 -21.20 -0.50
CA GLY A 519 -15.51 -21.92 -1.71
C GLY A 519 -14.35 -22.16 -2.68
N ILE A 520 -13.57 -21.11 -2.98
CA ILE A 520 -12.35 -21.25 -3.80
C ILE A 520 -11.28 -22.04 -3.03
N GLY A 521 -11.23 -21.91 -1.70
CA GLY A 521 -10.31 -22.69 -0.87
C GLY A 521 -10.54 -24.19 -0.93
N LEU A 522 -11.77 -24.64 -1.14
CA LEU A 522 -12.10 -26.08 -1.31
C LEU A 522 -11.57 -26.69 -2.62
N ILE A 523 -11.33 -25.84 -3.64
CA ILE A 523 -10.70 -26.24 -4.91
C ILE A 523 -9.30 -25.61 -5.05
N GLY A 524 -8.68 -25.25 -3.92
CA GLY A 524 -7.51 -24.38 -3.90
C GLY A 524 -6.30 -24.91 -4.62
N LEU A 525 -6.04 -26.24 -4.58
CA LEU A 525 -4.95 -26.86 -5.34
C LEU A 525 -5.16 -26.70 -6.84
N SER A 526 -6.35 -27.06 -7.36
CA SER A 526 -6.68 -26.88 -8.78
C SER A 526 -6.69 -25.40 -9.21
N ALA A 527 -7.05 -24.49 -8.29
CA ALA A 527 -7.01 -23.06 -8.59
C ALA A 527 -5.56 -22.54 -8.65
N GLU A 528 -4.66 -23.07 -7.81
CA GLU A 528 -3.23 -22.78 -7.84
C GLU A 528 -2.59 -23.31 -9.11
N GLU A 529 -2.81 -24.58 -9.44
CA GLU A 529 -2.33 -25.21 -10.67
C GLU A 529 -2.81 -24.47 -11.92
N GLY A 530 -4.09 -24.08 -11.97
CA GLY A 530 -4.64 -23.31 -13.07
C GLY A 530 -3.98 -21.94 -13.25
N LEU A 531 -3.68 -21.23 -12.14
CA LEU A 531 -2.91 -19.97 -12.17
C LEU A 531 -1.45 -20.20 -12.57
N HIS A 532 -0.84 -21.30 -12.10
CA HIS A 532 0.54 -21.64 -12.45
C HIS A 532 0.66 -21.89 -13.95
N HIS A 533 -0.22 -22.69 -14.56
CA HIS A 533 -0.23 -22.92 -16.00
C HIS A 533 -0.45 -21.60 -16.77
N LEU A 534 -1.42 -20.80 -16.37
CA LEU A 534 -1.69 -19.53 -17.02
C LEU A 534 -0.48 -18.59 -17.00
N PHE A 535 0.21 -18.49 -15.86
CA PHE A 535 1.39 -17.64 -15.76
C PHE A 535 2.62 -18.25 -16.42
N THR A 536 2.74 -19.57 -16.48
CA THR A 536 3.77 -20.26 -17.29
C THR A 536 3.63 -19.85 -18.75
N ASP A 537 2.44 -20.04 -19.33
CA ASP A 537 2.17 -19.70 -20.73
C ASP A 537 2.39 -18.20 -21.00
N TYR A 538 1.92 -17.33 -20.11
CA TYR A 538 2.11 -15.89 -20.23
C TYR A 538 3.59 -15.48 -20.18
N LEU A 539 4.36 -16.00 -19.23
CA LEU A 539 5.76 -15.62 -19.03
C LEU A 539 6.65 -16.20 -20.13
N GLU A 540 6.32 -17.40 -20.61
CA GLU A 540 7.01 -17.99 -21.75
C GLU A 540 6.77 -17.19 -23.04
N HIS A 541 5.51 -16.89 -23.37
CA HIS A 541 5.16 -16.13 -24.57
C HIS A 541 5.68 -14.68 -24.55
N SER A 542 5.58 -14.01 -23.40
CA SER A 542 5.87 -12.58 -23.32
C SER A 542 7.33 -12.26 -23.01
N PHE A 543 8.06 -13.14 -22.31
CA PHE A 543 9.40 -12.89 -21.78
C PHE A 543 10.41 -14.01 -22.09
N GLY A 544 9.99 -15.14 -22.71
CA GLY A 544 10.86 -16.29 -22.95
C GLY A 544 11.30 -16.99 -21.65
N ILE A 545 10.53 -16.86 -20.57
CA ILE A 545 10.84 -17.47 -19.28
C ILE A 545 10.21 -18.87 -19.26
N HIS A 546 11.06 -19.91 -19.38
CA HIS A 546 10.63 -21.31 -19.35
C HIS A 546 10.61 -21.83 -17.92
N SER A 547 9.57 -22.60 -17.55
CA SER A 547 9.58 -23.41 -16.32
C SER A 547 10.17 -24.78 -16.64
N GLU A 548 11.27 -25.15 -15.98
CA GLU A 548 11.72 -26.53 -16.00
C GLU A 548 10.74 -27.36 -15.14
N HIS A 549 10.00 -28.27 -15.76
CA HIS A 549 9.24 -29.27 -15.01
C HIS A 549 10.22 -30.18 -14.29
N VAL A 550 10.52 -29.88 -13.03
CA VAL A 550 11.16 -30.86 -12.15
C VAL A 550 10.15 -31.98 -11.94
N ALA A 551 10.42 -33.15 -12.51
CA ALA A 551 9.61 -34.34 -12.27
C ALA A 551 9.44 -34.51 -10.76
N ALA A 552 8.19 -34.54 -10.28
CA ALA A 552 7.91 -34.69 -8.86
C ALA A 552 8.65 -35.93 -8.35
N GLU A 553 9.63 -35.73 -7.46
CA GLU A 553 10.23 -36.84 -6.71
C GLU A 553 9.09 -37.60 -6.02
N ALA A 554 9.22 -38.95 -5.96
CA ALA A 554 8.18 -39.80 -5.43
C ALA A 554 7.69 -39.28 -4.06
N SER A 555 6.55 -38.62 -4.07
CA SER A 555 5.98 -37.96 -2.91
C SER A 555 5.50 -39.00 -1.92
N ILE A 556 5.91 -38.87 -0.66
CA ILE A 556 5.39 -39.69 0.47
C ILE A 556 3.95 -39.27 0.85
N LEU A 557 3.41 -38.23 0.19
CA LEU A 557 2.08 -37.73 0.46
C LEU A 557 0.99 -38.56 -0.24
N PRO A 558 -0.22 -38.63 0.34
CA PRO A 558 -1.39 -39.21 -0.32
C PRO A 558 -1.63 -38.61 -1.70
N GLU A 559 -2.22 -39.37 -2.63
CA GLU A 559 -2.43 -38.99 -4.02
C GLU A 559 -3.08 -37.60 -4.20
N PHE A 560 -4.04 -37.24 -3.35
CA PHE A 560 -4.72 -35.93 -3.39
C PHE A 560 -3.87 -34.75 -2.87
N LEU A 561 -2.66 -35.01 -2.33
CA LEU A 561 -1.68 -33.99 -1.88
C LEU A 561 -0.39 -34.07 -2.69
N GLN A 562 -0.34 -34.89 -3.74
CA GLN A 562 0.79 -34.95 -4.67
C GLN A 562 0.92 -33.59 -5.34
N GLY A 563 2.13 -33.06 -5.42
CA GLY A 563 2.42 -31.68 -5.89
C GLY A 563 2.71 -30.67 -4.76
N LEU A 564 2.32 -30.97 -3.50
CA LEU A 564 2.69 -30.13 -2.37
C LEU A 564 4.07 -30.48 -1.82
N ASN A 565 4.83 -29.45 -1.41
CA ASN A 565 6.09 -29.67 -0.70
C ASN A 565 5.82 -30.12 0.74
N PRO A 566 6.32 -31.31 1.18
CA PRO A 566 6.02 -31.84 2.52
C PRO A 566 6.51 -30.95 3.67
N VAL A 567 7.63 -30.23 3.48
CA VAL A 567 8.20 -29.33 4.48
C VAL A 567 7.35 -28.07 4.63
N ALA A 568 6.93 -27.47 3.49
CA ALA A 568 6.02 -26.32 3.47
C ALA A 568 4.68 -26.69 4.13
N LEU A 569 4.08 -27.81 3.71
CA LEU A 569 2.82 -28.32 4.28
C LEU A 569 2.91 -28.53 5.80
N GLY A 570 3.95 -29.21 6.26
CA GLY A 570 4.18 -29.44 7.68
C GLY A 570 4.31 -28.15 8.48
N SER A 571 5.04 -27.17 7.93
CA SER A 571 5.22 -25.84 8.53
C SER A 571 3.92 -25.03 8.55
N SER A 572 3.11 -25.09 7.48
CA SER A 572 1.79 -24.46 7.41
C SER A 572 0.85 -24.98 8.49
N LEU A 573 0.81 -26.32 8.66
CA LEU A 573 0.00 -26.98 9.69
C LEU A 573 0.45 -26.62 11.11
N VAL A 574 1.75 -26.65 11.38
CA VAL A 574 2.33 -26.32 12.70
C VAL A 574 2.09 -24.83 13.00
N ALA A 575 2.30 -23.94 12.04
CA ALA A 575 2.09 -22.51 12.23
C ALA A 575 0.63 -22.19 12.56
N PHE A 576 -0.32 -22.78 11.84
CA PHE A 576 -1.75 -22.62 12.09
C PHE A 576 -2.12 -23.16 13.47
N ALA A 577 -1.76 -24.42 13.79
CA ALA A 577 -2.12 -25.08 15.05
C ALA A 577 -1.53 -24.33 16.27
N THR A 578 -0.28 -23.91 16.19
CA THR A 578 0.39 -23.17 17.26
C THR A 578 -0.25 -21.81 17.47
N GLY A 579 -0.47 -21.05 16.40
CA GLY A 579 -1.02 -19.70 16.51
C GLY A 579 -2.46 -19.68 17.01
N ILE A 580 -3.34 -20.54 16.47
CA ILE A 580 -4.73 -20.64 16.93
C ILE A 580 -4.81 -21.23 18.35
N GLY A 581 -3.97 -22.19 18.68
CA GLY A 581 -3.90 -22.80 20.01
C GLY A 581 -3.53 -21.78 21.09
N LEU A 582 -2.48 -20.99 20.85
CA LEU A 582 -2.10 -19.90 21.76
C LEU A 582 -3.22 -18.85 21.86
N GLY A 583 -3.78 -18.43 20.72
CA GLY A 583 -4.90 -17.48 20.71
C GLY A 583 -6.13 -18.00 21.48
N TYR A 584 -6.43 -19.29 21.35
CA TYR A 584 -7.51 -19.94 22.10
C TYR A 584 -7.25 -19.92 23.62
N ILE A 585 -6.07 -20.32 24.06
CA ILE A 585 -5.67 -20.35 25.48
C ILE A 585 -5.86 -18.99 26.16
N PHE A 586 -5.44 -17.92 25.49
CA PHE A 586 -5.47 -16.56 26.07
C PHE A 586 -6.83 -15.86 25.92
N TYR A 587 -7.53 -15.98 24.77
CA TYR A 587 -8.64 -15.09 24.44
C TYR A 587 -10.00 -15.75 24.27
N ILE A 588 -10.06 -17.03 23.93
CA ILE A 588 -11.31 -17.79 23.79
C ILE A 588 -11.57 -18.61 25.05
N GLY A 589 -10.67 -19.54 25.38
CA GLY A 589 -10.74 -20.37 26.58
C GLY A 589 -10.43 -19.60 27.87
N ARG A 590 -9.61 -18.50 27.73
CA ARG A 590 -9.23 -17.61 28.84
C ARG A 590 -8.61 -18.38 30.04
N TRP A 591 -7.84 -19.44 29.73
CA TRP A 591 -7.15 -20.23 30.74
C TRP A 591 -5.97 -19.49 31.36
N VAL A 592 -5.37 -18.55 30.59
CA VAL A 592 -4.28 -17.68 31.00
C VAL A 592 -4.68 -16.24 30.82
N ASP A 593 -4.51 -15.41 31.84
CA ASP A 593 -4.72 -13.97 31.74
C ASP A 593 -3.54 -13.30 30.99
N PRO A 594 -3.76 -12.69 29.83
CA PRO A 594 -2.67 -12.11 29.03
C PRO A 594 -1.94 -10.96 29.75
N VAL A 595 -2.64 -10.17 30.60
CA VAL A 595 -2.03 -9.07 31.35
C VAL A 595 -1.12 -9.60 32.43
N LYS A 596 -1.58 -10.60 33.16
CA LYS A 596 -0.75 -11.27 34.19
C LYS A 596 0.46 -11.94 33.56
N PHE A 597 0.28 -12.59 32.41
CA PHE A 597 1.37 -13.27 31.69
C PHE A 597 2.45 -12.25 31.28
N VAL A 598 2.09 -11.15 30.65
CA VAL A 598 3.04 -10.12 30.24
C VAL A 598 3.78 -9.51 31.43
N ASN A 599 3.08 -9.29 32.56
CA ASN A 599 3.67 -8.70 33.75
C ASN A 599 4.41 -9.74 34.64
N SER A 600 4.38 -11.02 34.31
CA SER A 600 5.02 -12.06 35.11
C SER A 600 6.55 -12.01 35.08
N ASN A 601 7.13 -11.46 33.99
CA ASN A 601 8.57 -11.38 33.78
C ASN A 601 8.95 -10.07 33.08
N ILE A 602 10.04 -9.45 33.54
CA ILE A 602 10.58 -8.21 32.98
C ILE A 602 10.90 -8.31 31.46
N PHE A 603 11.31 -9.49 31.01
CA PHE A 603 11.61 -9.75 29.60
C PHE A 603 10.34 -9.67 28.74
N PHE A 604 9.24 -10.34 29.14
CA PHE A 604 7.96 -10.26 28.42
C PHE A 604 7.39 -8.84 28.45
N TYR A 605 7.50 -8.15 29.59
CA TYR A 605 7.08 -6.76 29.71
C TYR A 605 7.88 -5.83 28.78
N ALA A 606 9.21 -5.99 28.72
CA ALA A 606 10.06 -5.18 27.87
C ALA A 606 9.75 -5.39 26.37
N ILE A 607 9.64 -6.65 25.93
CA ILE A 607 9.27 -6.99 24.55
C ILE A 607 7.89 -6.40 24.21
N HIS A 608 6.89 -6.63 25.06
CA HIS A 608 5.56 -6.09 24.86
C HIS A 608 5.59 -4.55 24.71
N LYS A 609 6.36 -3.86 25.56
CA LYS A 609 6.51 -2.41 25.52
C LYS A 609 7.16 -1.93 24.22
N VAL A 610 8.21 -2.59 23.74
CA VAL A 610 8.88 -2.27 22.48
C VAL A 610 7.90 -2.42 21.32
N ILE A 611 7.21 -3.55 21.24
CA ILE A 611 6.26 -3.85 20.15
C ILE A 611 5.06 -2.89 20.22
N LEU A 612 4.51 -2.65 21.41
CA LEU A 612 3.38 -1.73 21.61
C LEU A 612 3.75 -0.29 21.19
N ASN A 613 5.01 0.11 21.38
CA ASN A 613 5.54 1.40 20.92
C ASN A 613 6.00 1.37 19.44
N ARG A 614 5.53 0.42 18.64
CA ARG A 614 5.83 0.28 17.20
C ARG A 614 7.35 0.17 16.92
N TRP A 615 8.07 -0.57 17.78
CA TRP A 615 9.55 -0.65 17.72
C TRP A 615 10.22 0.74 17.76
N TYR A 616 9.53 1.75 18.28
CA TYR A 616 9.90 3.16 18.28
C TYR A 616 10.08 3.78 16.89
N LEU A 617 9.83 3.06 15.80
CA LEU A 617 10.08 3.52 14.42
C LEU A 617 9.33 4.81 14.11
N ASN A 618 8.06 4.90 14.47
CA ASN A 618 7.28 6.11 14.27
C ASN A 618 7.90 7.34 14.96
N ALA A 619 8.33 7.19 16.21
CA ALA A 619 8.96 8.27 16.96
C ALA A 619 10.32 8.65 16.34
N ILE A 620 11.12 7.69 15.91
CA ILE A 620 12.41 7.92 15.24
C ILE A 620 12.18 8.69 13.93
N ILE A 621 11.20 8.29 13.11
CA ILE A 621 10.85 9.00 11.86
C ILE A 621 10.48 10.47 12.17
N TYR A 622 9.65 10.72 13.18
CA TYR A 622 9.31 12.09 13.57
C TYR A 622 10.53 12.88 14.05
N TRP A 623 11.40 12.27 14.85
CA TRP A 623 12.63 12.90 15.28
C TRP A 623 13.54 13.29 14.13
N CYS A 624 13.79 12.35 13.20
CA CYS A 624 14.70 12.55 12.06
C CYS A 624 14.14 13.52 11.02
N PHE A 625 12.86 13.40 10.67
CA PHE A 625 12.30 14.11 9.51
C PHE A 625 11.39 15.29 9.85
N VAL A 626 11.03 15.48 11.12
CA VAL A 626 10.22 16.64 11.55
C VAL A 626 10.97 17.46 12.58
N VAL A 627 11.36 16.87 13.72
CA VAL A 627 11.94 17.63 14.83
C VAL A 627 13.33 18.17 14.48
N ALA A 628 14.22 17.34 13.95
CA ALA A 628 15.58 17.76 13.61
C ALA A 628 15.62 18.81 12.49
N PRO A 629 14.89 18.67 11.34
CA PRO A 629 14.80 19.74 10.35
C PRO A 629 14.21 21.03 10.87
N LEU A 630 13.14 20.98 11.71
CA LEU A 630 12.57 22.17 12.31
C LEU A 630 13.53 22.84 13.30
N TRP A 631 14.29 22.06 14.06
CA TRP A 631 15.33 22.60 14.92
C TRP A 631 16.43 23.28 14.09
N LEU A 632 16.91 22.63 13.03
CA LEU A 632 17.88 23.19 12.10
C LEU A 632 17.37 24.49 11.46
N ALA A 633 16.13 24.47 10.95
CA ALA A 633 15.51 25.65 10.35
C ALA A 633 15.40 26.81 11.34
N ARG A 634 15.04 26.55 12.60
CA ARG A 634 15.04 27.57 13.66
C ARG A 634 16.44 28.09 13.97
N ALA A 635 17.45 27.22 13.96
CA ALA A 635 18.83 27.63 14.17
C ALA A 635 19.34 28.51 13.02
N VAL A 636 19.12 28.09 11.76
CA VAL A 636 19.45 28.88 10.57
C VAL A 636 18.74 30.24 10.59
N PHE A 637 17.43 30.26 10.85
CA PHE A 637 16.67 31.50 10.97
C PHE A 637 17.26 32.43 12.05
N ARG A 638 17.56 31.90 13.24
CA ARG A 638 18.03 32.72 14.37
C ARG A 638 19.44 33.23 14.15
N TYR A 639 20.37 32.38 13.73
CA TYR A 639 21.79 32.69 13.70
C TYR A 639 22.28 33.23 12.34
N PHE A 640 21.70 32.77 11.27
CA PHE A 640 22.10 33.21 9.93
C PHE A 640 21.20 34.33 9.42
N GLU A 641 19.90 34.08 9.23
CA GLU A 641 19.00 35.08 8.64
C GLU A 641 18.86 36.32 9.54
N LYS A 642 18.45 36.15 10.79
CA LYS A 642 18.20 37.27 11.68
C LYS A 642 19.48 37.97 12.16
N THR A 643 20.55 37.22 12.48
CA THR A 643 21.77 37.80 13.04
C THR A 643 22.73 38.28 11.97
N ALA A 644 23.05 37.42 10.94
CA ALA A 644 24.01 37.78 9.92
C ALA A 644 23.40 38.68 8.83
N ILE A 645 22.21 38.31 8.29
CA ILE A 645 21.58 39.06 7.22
C ILE A 645 20.89 40.32 7.73
N ASP A 646 19.88 40.19 8.63
CA ASP A 646 19.11 41.35 9.07
C ASP A 646 19.96 42.32 9.89
N TYR A 647 20.53 41.86 11.00
CA TYR A 647 21.29 42.76 11.89
C TYR A 647 22.70 43.07 11.39
N GLY A 648 23.42 42.12 10.79
CA GLY A 648 24.76 42.29 10.29
C GLY A 648 24.82 43.06 8.98
N MET A 649 24.18 42.51 7.96
CA MET A 649 24.23 43.13 6.63
C MET A 649 23.26 44.31 6.49
N ASN A 650 21.96 44.15 6.73
CA ASN A 650 21.00 45.22 6.50
C ASN A 650 21.20 46.37 7.46
N ASP A 651 21.11 46.13 8.79
CA ASP A 651 21.27 47.20 9.80
C ASP A 651 22.70 47.71 9.86
N GLY A 652 23.70 46.82 9.65
CA GLY A 652 25.11 47.18 9.66
C GLY A 652 25.45 48.10 8.47
N VAL A 653 25.00 47.78 7.27
CA VAL A 653 25.18 48.65 6.08
C VAL A 653 24.45 49.98 6.28
N GLN A 654 23.20 49.96 6.79
CA GLN A 654 22.46 51.19 7.10
C GLN A 654 23.20 52.08 8.10
N LYS A 655 23.75 51.48 9.18
CA LYS A 655 24.53 52.22 10.19
C LYS A 655 25.85 52.76 9.59
N ALA A 656 26.53 51.96 8.76
CA ALA A 656 27.75 52.37 8.06
C ALA A 656 27.49 53.55 7.13
N VAL A 657 26.44 53.43 6.29
CA VAL A 657 26.02 54.53 5.40
C VAL A 657 25.61 55.77 6.19
N GLY A 658 24.83 55.59 7.26
CA GLY A 658 24.43 56.69 8.13
C GLY A 658 25.60 57.35 8.90
N TRP A 659 26.62 56.57 9.27
CA TRP A 659 27.87 57.09 9.81
C TRP A 659 28.66 57.88 8.76
N SER A 660 28.86 57.29 7.56
CA SER A 660 29.54 57.96 6.44
C SER A 660 28.84 59.24 6.05
N ALA A 661 27.51 59.26 5.98
CA ALA A 661 26.73 60.44 5.70
C ALA A 661 26.96 61.57 6.75
N ARG A 662 27.03 61.18 8.06
CA ARG A 662 27.33 62.16 9.13
C ARG A 662 28.77 62.74 9.04
N VAL A 663 29.74 61.87 8.69
CA VAL A 663 31.12 62.31 8.46
C VAL A 663 31.20 63.30 7.33
N ILE A 664 30.53 63.00 6.19
CA ILE A 664 30.47 63.86 5.02
C ILE A 664 29.73 65.18 5.35
N GLN A 665 28.61 65.08 6.11
CA GLN A 665 27.87 66.26 6.57
C GLN A 665 28.72 67.16 7.48
N GLY A 666 29.61 66.58 8.30
CA GLY A 666 30.56 67.31 9.12
C GLY A 666 31.57 68.14 8.31
N THR A 667 31.84 67.77 7.06
CA THR A 667 32.70 68.52 6.14
C THR A 667 31.97 69.71 5.51
N GLN A 668 30.66 69.79 5.61
CA GLN A 668 29.83 70.91 5.12
C GLN A 668 29.78 72.05 6.15
N THR A 669 30.85 72.82 6.23
CA THR A 669 31.00 73.89 7.24
C THR A 669 30.11 75.12 6.95
N GLY A 670 29.50 75.23 5.78
CA GLY A 670 28.76 76.41 5.31
C GLY A 670 29.66 77.62 5.01
N VAL A 671 30.94 77.52 5.22
CA VAL A 671 31.93 78.59 4.97
C VAL A 671 32.53 78.42 3.57
N SER A 672 32.21 79.33 2.66
CA SER A 672 32.64 79.29 1.25
C SER A 672 34.18 79.23 1.09
N GLN A 673 34.93 79.81 1.98
CA GLN A 673 36.37 79.79 2.01
C GLN A 673 36.95 78.37 2.21
N SER A 674 36.29 77.58 3.09
CA SER A 674 36.69 76.19 3.32
C SER A 674 36.50 75.32 2.06
N TYR A 675 35.42 75.55 1.36
CA TYR A 675 35.14 74.78 0.11
C TYR A 675 36.12 75.18 -1.02
N LEU A 676 36.45 76.46 -1.13
CA LEU A 676 37.46 76.97 -2.08
C LEU A 676 38.83 76.39 -1.79
N PHE A 677 39.22 76.32 -0.51
CA PHE A 677 40.48 75.71 -0.07
C PHE A 677 40.56 74.23 -0.44
N VAL A 678 39.51 73.43 -0.15
CA VAL A 678 39.44 72.00 -0.49
C VAL A 678 39.44 71.79 -2.00
N PHE A 679 38.73 72.60 -2.75
CA PHE A 679 38.68 72.56 -4.21
C PHE A 679 40.10 72.90 -4.77
N GLY A 680 40.76 73.94 -4.28
CA GLY A 680 42.14 74.29 -4.71
C GLY A 680 43.15 73.20 -4.39
N ALA A 681 43.08 72.60 -3.18
CA ALA A 681 43.93 71.49 -2.80
C ALA A 681 43.68 70.25 -3.66
N GLY A 682 42.41 69.92 -3.99
CA GLY A 682 42.03 68.83 -4.90
C GLY A 682 42.56 69.05 -6.30
N LEU A 683 42.46 70.28 -6.82
CA LEU A 683 42.97 70.64 -8.15
C LEU A 683 44.51 70.50 -8.18
N LEU A 684 45.20 70.96 -7.14
CA LEU A 684 46.64 70.81 -7.01
C LEU A 684 47.06 69.35 -6.96
N PHE A 685 46.31 68.51 -6.25
CA PHE A 685 46.53 67.07 -6.19
C PHE A 685 46.37 66.37 -7.54
N VAL A 686 45.32 66.73 -8.31
CA VAL A 686 45.10 66.20 -9.64
C VAL A 686 46.24 66.66 -10.59
N VAL A 687 46.68 67.92 -10.52
CA VAL A 687 47.78 68.41 -11.32
C VAL A 687 49.10 67.69 -10.98
N LEU A 688 49.33 67.43 -9.70
CA LEU A 688 50.53 66.66 -9.27
C LEU A 688 50.50 65.19 -9.80
N ILE A 689 49.35 64.56 -9.81
CA ILE A 689 49.19 63.21 -10.40
C ILE A 689 49.40 63.24 -11.93
N LEU A 690 48.99 64.29 -12.59
CA LEU A 690 49.17 64.41 -14.04
C LEU A 690 50.61 64.84 -14.45
N LEU A 691 51.43 65.29 -13.50
CA LEU A 691 52.84 65.65 -13.73
C LEU A 691 53.82 64.52 -13.37
N ILE A 692 53.33 63.46 -12.74
CA ILE A 692 54.02 62.18 -12.50
C ILE A 692 53.66 61.17 -13.59
#